data_a7aa460f81854901f9448f0e24aba515
#
_entry.id   a7aa460f81854901f9448f0e24aba515
#
_cell.length_a   1.000
_cell.length_b   1.000
_cell.length_c   1.000
_cell.angle_alpha   90.00
_cell.angle_beta   90.00
_cell.angle_gamma   90.00
#
_symmetry.space_group_name_H-M   'P 1'
#
loop_
_entity.id
_entity.type
_entity.pdbx_description
1 polymer ?
#
loop_
_entity_poly.entity_id
_entity_poly.type
_entity_poly.pdbx_seq_one_letter_code
_entity_poly.pdbx_strand_id
1 'polypeptide(L)'
;MDFMRAVSILFVGINVYWFCYSSLKGWGVTFEVIDKILWNFQRTTGLFSSVLWTKLFAVVFLALSCIGTKGVKDEKITWVKIYSCLAAGVVLFFFNWWLLELPLPHTADTAFYIATLSAGYICLLMAGTWMSRLLKNNLMDDVFNTENESFQQETRLIENEYSVNLPTRFYYKKKWNNGWINVVNPFRASLVLGTPGSGKSYAVVNSYIKQQIEKGFSMYCYDYKFPDLSEIAYNHLLNHLDGYKVKPKFYVINFDDPRKSHRCNPINASFMSDIADAYEASYTIMLNLNRSWISKQGDFFVESPIILLAAIIWYLRIYQGGKYCTFPHAIELLNKKYADVFTILRSYPELENYLSPFVDAWESDAQEQLQGQIASAKIPLSRMISPALYWVMTGDDFSLDINNPEEPKILVVGNNPDRQNIYSAALGLYNSRIVKLINKKGQLKSSVIIDELPTIYFRGLDNLIATARSNKVAVLLGFQDYSQLTRDYGDKESRVIQNTVGNVFSGQVVGETAKILSERFGKVLQKRQSMTINQREKSTSISTQMDSLIPASKISNLTQGMFVGAVADNFDERIEQKIFHCEIVVDNEKVKRETARYVKLPQIIDFTDKDGNDRMQEEIQANYERIRQEVRQIVEDEITRIKNDPELCHLIKKEEK
;
A
#
# COMPACT_ATOMS: atom_id res chain seq x y z
N MET A 1 -10.31 -50.74 -14.49
CA MET A 1 -9.32 -51.09 -13.45
C MET A 1 -9.56 -52.45 -12.87
N ASP A 2 -10.79 -52.78 -12.51
CA ASP A 2 -11.15 -54.11 -11.96
C ASP A 2 -10.90 -55.24 -12.95
N PHE A 3 -11.10 -55.02 -14.26
CA PHE A 3 -10.75 -55.97 -15.29
C PHE A 3 -9.25 -56.33 -15.29
N MET A 4 -8.34 -55.32 -15.21
CA MET A 4 -6.89 -55.56 -15.16
C MET A 4 -6.48 -56.31 -13.88
N ARG A 5 -7.15 -56.05 -12.77
CA ARG A 5 -6.95 -56.82 -11.52
C ARG A 5 -7.43 -58.23 -11.65
N ALA A 6 -8.60 -58.45 -12.25
CA ALA A 6 -9.12 -59.82 -12.52
C ALA A 6 -8.17 -60.63 -13.41
N VAL A 7 -7.63 -60.01 -14.48
CA VAL A 7 -6.63 -60.63 -15.36
C VAL A 7 -5.34 -60.97 -14.59
N SER A 8 -4.86 -60.05 -13.71
CA SER A 8 -3.69 -60.33 -12.85
C SER A 8 -3.92 -61.54 -11.94
N ILE A 9 -5.08 -61.62 -11.28
CA ILE A 9 -5.45 -62.74 -10.41
C ILE A 9 -5.58 -64.06 -11.23
N LEU A 10 -6.11 -63.98 -12.45
CA LEU A 10 -6.19 -65.08 -13.35
C LEU A 10 -4.80 -65.65 -13.66
N PHE A 11 -3.79 -64.85 -13.95
CA PHE A 11 -2.41 -65.28 -14.17
C PHE A 11 -1.79 -65.91 -12.93
N VAL A 12 -2.09 -65.43 -11.72
CA VAL A 12 -1.68 -66.06 -10.46
C VAL A 12 -2.35 -67.43 -10.31
N GLY A 13 -3.65 -67.52 -10.59
CA GLY A 13 -4.39 -68.78 -10.57
C GLY A 13 -3.84 -69.82 -11.58
N ILE A 14 -3.54 -69.42 -12.79
CA ILE A 14 -2.92 -70.21 -13.82
C ILE A 14 -1.53 -70.68 -13.39
N ASN A 15 -0.72 -69.84 -12.75
CA ASN A 15 0.57 -70.18 -12.21
C ASN A 15 0.45 -71.33 -11.18
N VAL A 16 -0.45 -71.18 -10.22
CA VAL A 16 -0.72 -72.20 -9.22
C VAL A 16 -1.23 -73.49 -9.88
N TYR A 17 -2.19 -73.40 -10.79
CA TYR A 17 -2.79 -74.62 -11.46
C TYR A 17 -1.76 -75.39 -12.24
N TRP A 18 -0.86 -74.73 -13.00
CA TRP A 18 0.13 -75.38 -13.83
C TRP A 18 1.28 -75.97 -13.03
N PHE A 19 1.89 -75.18 -12.14
CA PHE A 19 3.09 -75.64 -11.43
C PHE A 19 2.81 -76.47 -10.20
N CYS A 20 1.60 -76.46 -9.64
CA CYS A 20 1.15 -77.29 -8.54
C CYS A 20 0.19 -78.44 -9.00
N TYR A 21 0.17 -78.75 -10.29
CA TYR A 21 -0.79 -79.72 -10.89
C TYR A 21 -0.86 -81.06 -10.20
N SER A 22 0.27 -81.60 -9.79
CA SER A 22 0.35 -82.95 -9.09
C SER A 22 -0.48 -82.97 -7.80
N SER A 23 -0.34 -81.87 -6.99
CA SER A 23 -1.06 -81.82 -5.72
C SER A 23 -2.55 -81.46 -5.92
N LEU A 24 -2.87 -80.57 -6.89
CA LEU A 24 -4.25 -80.27 -7.25
C LEU A 24 -5.02 -81.49 -7.77
N LYS A 25 -4.34 -82.39 -8.53
CA LYS A 25 -4.91 -83.60 -8.98
C LYS A 25 -5.17 -84.56 -7.79
N GLY A 26 -4.27 -84.64 -6.84
CA GLY A 26 -4.46 -85.40 -5.59
C GLY A 26 -5.63 -84.88 -4.74
N TRP A 27 -5.93 -83.57 -4.80
CA TRP A 27 -7.07 -82.92 -4.10
C TRP A 27 -8.38 -82.96 -4.90
N GLY A 28 -8.37 -83.51 -6.14
CA GLY A 28 -9.55 -83.62 -6.98
C GLY A 28 -10.03 -82.27 -7.58
N VAL A 29 -9.13 -81.26 -7.66
CA VAL A 29 -9.44 -79.90 -8.14
C VAL A 29 -8.93 -79.72 -9.58
N THR A 30 -8.88 -80.75 -10.41
CA THR A 30 -8.46 -80.61 -11.81
C THR A 30 -9.65 -80.85 -12.76
N PHE A 31 -9.66 -80.07 -13.89
CA PHE A 31 -10.73 -80.12 -14.88
C PHE A 31 -10.15 -80.36 -16.27
N GLU A 32 -10.59 -81.45 -16.95
CA GLU A 32 -10.10 -81.81 -18.27
C GLU A 32 -10.18 -80.73 -19.34
N VAL A 33 -11.19 -79.86 -19.28
CA VAL A 33 -11.35 -78.77 -20.21
C VAL A 33 -10.26 -77.70 -20.01
N ILE A 34 -9.95 -77.40 -18.75
CA ILE A 34 -8.89 -76.43 -18.40
C ILE A 34 -7.53 -77.00 -18.80
N ASP A 35 -7.30 -78.24 -18.56
CA ASP A 35 -6.05 -78.94 -18.93
C ASP A 35 -5.80 -78.87 -20.44
N LYS A 36 -6.79 -79.17 -21.27
CA LYS A 36 -6.69 -79.10 -22.73
C LYS A 36 -6.42 -77.61 -23.21
N ILE A 37 -7.09 -76.65 -22.61
CA ILE A 37 -6.88 -75.23 -22.95
C ILE A 37 -5.45 -74.77 -22.58
N LEU A 38 -4.98 -75.09 -21.37
CA LEU A 38 -3.66 -74.69 -20.90
C LEU A 38 -2.54 -75.39 -21.66
N TRP A 39 -2.70 -76.67 -22.00
CA TRP A 39 -1.75 -77.38 -22.83
C TRP A 39 -1.63 -76.81 -24.25
N ASN A 40 -2.73 -76.46 -24.89
CA ASN A 40 -2.72 -75.84 -26.20
C ASN A 40 -2.08 -74.45 -26.13
N PHE A 41 -2.38 -73.72 -25.07
CA PHE A 41 -1.80 -72.33 -24.83
C PHE A 41 -0.29 -72.43 -24.61
N GLN A 42 0.19 -73.40 -23.80
CA GLN A 42 1.61 -73.63 -23.60
C GLN A 42 2.32 -73.99 -24.91
N ARG A 43 1.72 -74.85 -25.74
CA ARG A 43 2.30 -75.27 -27.03
C ARG A 43 2.45 -74.11 -28.03
N THR A 44 1.54 -73.19 -27.94
CA THR A 44 1.52 -72.03 -28.87
C THR A 44 2.38 -70.89 -28.38
N THR A 45 2.40 -70.57 -27.09
CA THR A 45 3.04 -69.37 -26.52
C THR A 45 4.32 -69.64 -25.75
N GLY A 46 4.53 -70.87 -25.26
CA GLY A 46 5.66 -71.21 -24.39
C GLY A 46 5.61 -70.52 -23.00
N LEU A 47 4.48 -69.95 -22.59
CA LEU A 47 4.35 -69.09 -21.41
C LEU A 47 4.65 -69.78 -20.10
N PHE A 48 4.39 -71.16 -20.05
CA PHE A 48 4.60 -71.99 -18.84
C PHE A 48 5.97 -72.67 -18.86
N SER A 49 6.90 -72.25 -19.73
CA SER A 49 8.27 -72.82 -19.75
C SER A 49 9.06 -72.45 -18.49
N SER A 50 8.70 -71.36 -17.79
CA SER A 50 9.29 -70.93 -16.53
C SER A 50 8.23 -70.34 -15.61
N VAL A 51 8.36 -70.66 -14.29
CA VAL A 51 7.50 -70.06 -13.22
C VAL A 51 7.49 -68.49 -13.24
N LEU A 52 8.58 -67.94 -13.72
CA LEU A 52 8.76 -66.50 -13.70
C LEU A 52 7.88 -65.73 -14.73
N TRP A 53 7.61 -66.35 -15.92
CA TRP A 53 6.84 -65.64 -16.95
C TRP A 53 5.40 -65.32 -16.53
N THR A 54 4.70 -66.30 -15.97
CA THR A 54 3.33 -66.10 -15.50
C THR A 54 3.25 -65.13 -14.34
N LYS A 55 4.25 -65.08 -13.44
CA LYS A 55 4.39 -64.10 -12.35
C LYS A 55 4.64 -62.71 -12.88
N LEU A 56 5.50 -62.59 -13.90
CA LEU A 56 5.80 -61.30 -14.51
C LEU A 56 4.55 -60.68 -15.14
N PHE A 57 3.78 -61.46 -15.92
CA PHE A 57 2.52 -60.96 -16.51
C PHE A 57 1.52 -60.58 -15.41
N ALA A 58 1.40 -61.36 -14.33
CA ALA A 58 0.54 -61.03 -13.22
C ALA A 58 0.90 -59.66 -12.60
N VAL A 59 2.19 -59.39 -12.40
CA VAL A 59 2.66 -58.09 -11.83
C VAL A 59 2.46 -56.93 -12.80
N VAL A 60 2.66 -57.11 -14.10
CA VAL A 60 2.41 -56.06 -15.10
C VAL A 60 0.94 -55.63 -15.07
N PHE A 61 0.00 -56.60 -15.10
CA PHE A 61 -1.42 -56.27 -15.01
C PHE A 61 -1.81 -55.68 -13.66
N LEU A 62 -1.16 -56.14 -12.56
CA LEU A 62 -1.33 -55.56 -11.24
C LEU A 62 -0.88 -54.11 -11.22
N ALA A 63 0.30 -53.78 -11.75
CA ALA A 63 0.81 -52.40 -11.84
C ALA A 63 -0.12 -51.47 -12.63
N LEU A 64 -0.62 -51.96 -13.80
CA LEU A 64 -1.61 -51.22 -14.58
C LEU A 64 -2.91 -50.97 -13.79
N SER A 65 -3.35 -51.94 -12.97
CA SER A 65 -4.53 -51.80 -12.13
C SER A 65 -4.33 -50.72 -11.02
N CYS A 66 -3.09 -50.56 -10.51
CA CYS A 66 -2.77 -49.58 -9.46
C CYS A 66 -2.75 -48.13 -9.95
N ILE A 67 -2.47 -47.87 -11.25
CA ILE A 67 -2.47 -46.52 -11.84
C ILE A 67 -3.85 -45.86 -11.72
N GLY A 68 -4.93 -46.62 -11.69
CA GLY A 68 -6.30 -46.09 -11.60
C GLY A 68 -6.82 -45.82 -10.18
N THR A 69 -6.05 -46.02 -9.15
CA THR A 69 -6.50 -45.75 -7.77
C THR A 69 -6.68 -44.24 -7.54
N LYS A 70 -7.76 -43.85 -6.84
CA LYS A 70 -8.01 -42.46 -6.46
C LYS A 70 -7.01 -42.01 -5.40
N GLY A 71 -6.47 -40.79 -5.51
CA GLY A 71 -5.64 -40.14 -4.49
C GLY A 71 -6.47 -39.95 -3.21
N VAL A 72 -5.97 -40.37 -2.07
CA VAL A 72 -6.57 -40.10 -0.75
C VAL A 72 -5.44 -39.70 0.18
N LYS A 73 -5.60 -38.59 0.90
CA LYS A 73 -4.62 -38.13 1.88
C LYS A 73 -4.68 -39.08 3.08
N ASP A 74 -3.58 -39.79 3.34
CA ASP A 74 -3.42 -40.65 4.50
C ASP A 74 -2.06 -40.37 5.13
N GLU A 75 -2.05 -39.69 6.28
CA GLU A 75 -0.82 -39.28 6.99
C GLU A 75 0.02 -40.45 7.52
N LYS A 76 -0.55 -41.66 7.54
CA LYS A 76 0.13 -42.86 8.01
C LYS A 76 1.00 -43.56 6.96
N ILE A 77 0.88 -43.14 5.69
CA ILE A 77 1.62 -43.74 4.56
C ILE A 77 2.92 -42.96 4.35
N THR A 78 4.06 -43.60 4.60
CA THR A 78 5.40 -43.07 4.38
C THR A 78 6.13 -43.82 3.29
N TRP A 79 7.06 -43.22 2.58
CA TRP A 79 7.89 -43.85 1.57
C TRP A 79 8.61 -45.11 2.09
N VAL A 80 9.06 -45.09 3.35
CA VAL A 80 9.72 -46.21 4.00
C VAL A 80 8.78 -47.44 4.06
N LYS A 81 7.51 -47.24 4.45
CA LYS A 81 6.51 -48.34 4.50
C LYS A 81 6.21 -48.87 3.10
N ILE A 82 6.17 -48.00 2.08
CA ILE A 82 5.93 -48.43 0.70
C ILE A 82 7.08 -49.32 0.21
N TYR A 83 8.32 -48.87 0.36
CA TYR A 83 9.50 -49.60 -0.08
C TYR A 83 9.70 -50.91 0.70
N SER A 84 9.45 -50.93 2.00
CA SER A 84 9.53 -52.17 2.80
C SER A 84 8.47 -53.20 2.36
N CYS A 85 7.24 -52.75 2.13
CA CYS A 85 6.16 -53.61 1.66
C CYS A 85 6.42 -54.11 0.22
N LEU A 86 6.96 -53.27 -0.65
CA LEU A 86 7.35 -53.63 -2.01
C LEU A 86 8.47 -54.68 -2.01
N ALA A 87 9.52 -54.46 -1.22
CA ALA A 87 10.64 -55.42 -1.11
C ALA A 87 10.17 -56.78 -0.58
N ALA A 88 9.37 -56.80 0.49
CA ALA A 88 8.79 -58.01 1.02
C ALA A 88 7.90 -58.71 -0.03
N GLY A 89 7.07 -57.96 -0.74
CA GLY A 89 6.23 -58.47 -1.82
C GLY A 89 7.03 -59.12 -2.96
N VAL A 90 8.11 -58.44 -3.41
CA VAL A 90 9.00 -59.00 -4.46
C VAL A 90 9.67 -60.29 -4.01
N VAL A 91 10.21 -60.34 -2.79
CA VAL A 91 10.86 -61.53 -2.26
C VAL A 91 9.86 -62.69 -2.15
N LEU A 92 8.71 -62.48 -1.51
CA LEU A 92 7.72 -63.51 -1.32
C LEU A 92 7.05 -64.01 -2.61
N PHE A 93 6.91 -63.11 -3.61
CA PHE A 93 6.24 -63.42 -4.87
C PHE A 93 7.15 -64.08 -5.89
N PHE A 94 8.38 -63.63 -6.06
CA PHE A 94 9.27 -64.11 -7.10
C PHE A 94 10.20 -65.21 -6.62
N PHE A 95 10.70 -65.15 -5.40
CA PHE A 95 11.74 -66.07 -4.91
C PHE A 95 11.20 -67.29 -4.19
N ASN A 96 9.90 -67.61 -4.22
CA ASN A 96 9.30 -68.72 -3.55
C ASN A 96 9.29 -70.07 -4.40
N TRP A 97 9.87 -70.05 -5.62
CA TRP A 97 9.87 -71.21 -6.51
C TRP A 97 10.65 -72.44 -5.93
N TRP A 98 11.68 -72.14 -5.13
CA TRP A 98 12.46 -73.18 -4.46
C TRP A 98 11.63 -74.02 -3.44
N LEU A 99 10.49 -73.51 -2.96
CA LEU A 99 9.59 -74.23 -2.09
C LEU A 99 8.96 -75.45 -2.79
N LEU A 100 8.88 -75.44 -4.10
CA LEU A 100 8.37 -76.60 -4.89
C LEU A 100 9.42 -77.66 -5.10
N GLU A 101 10.69 -77.46 -4.75
CA GLU A 101 11.81 -78.40 -4.87
C GLU A 101 12.25 -78.96 -3.51
N LEU A 102 11.58 -78.61 -2.44
CA LEU A 102 11.88 -79.12 -1.11
C LEU A 102 11.44 -80.56 -0.96
N PRO A 103 12.19 -81.39 -0.22
CA PRO A 103 11.84 -82.83 0.03
C PRO A 103 10.76 -82.91 1.11
N LEU A 104 9.63 -82.30 0.94
CA LEU A 104 8.47 -82.34 1.81
C LEU A 104 7.33 -83.12 1.11
N PRO A 105 6.28 -83.54 1.84
CA PRO A 105 5.08 -84.07 1.18
C PRO A 105 4.49 -83.12 0.19
N HIS A 106 4.23 -83.48 -1.06
CA HIS A 106 3.76 -82.58 -2.15
C HIS A 106 2.57 -81.71 -1.80
N THR A 107 1.73 -82.11 -0.85
CA THR A 107 0.62 -81.29 -0.35
C THR A 107 1.06 -80.12 0.55
N ALA A 108 2.13 -80.33 1.33
CA ALA A 108 2.68 -79.29 2.21
C ALA A 108 3.46 -78.26 1.40
N ASP A 109 4.29 -78.66 0.43
CA ASP A 109 5.05 -77.76 -0.45
C ASP A 109 4.11 -76.86 -1.21
N THR A 110 3.07 -77.39 -1.80
CA THR A 110 2.04 -76.67 -2.52
C THR A 110 1.31 -75.70 -1.61
N ALA A 111 0.95 -76.10 -0.38
CA ALA A 111 0.29 -75.18 0.56
C ALA A 111 1.19 -73.97 0.94
N PHE A 112 2.47 -74.21 1.23
CA PHE A 112 3.45 -73.12 1.50
C PHE A 112 3.70 -72.24 0.29
N TYR A 113 3.78 -72.85 -0.91
CA TYR A 113 3.92 -72.07 -2.14
C TYR A 113 2.72 -71.09 -2.38
N ILE A 114 1.49 -71.59 -2.26
CA ILE A 114 0.26 -70.87 -2.41
C ILE A 114 0.20 -69.69 -1.34
N ALA A 115 0.53 -70.01 -0.09
CA ALA A 115 0.50 -69.10 1.00
C ALA A 115 1.50 -67.91 0.77
N THR A 116 2.75 -68.24 0.42
CA THR A 116 3.80 -67.24 0.16
C THR A 116 3.52 -66.41 -1.11
N LEU A 117 3.02 -67.08 -2.17
CA LEU A 117 2.62 -66.39 -3.41
C LEU A 117 1.48 -65.38 -3.16
N SER A 118 0.44 -65.79 -2.40
CA SER A 118 -0.70 -64.97 -2.06
C SER A 118 -0.29 -63.81 -1.16
N ALA A 119 0.53 -64.01 -0.14
CA ALA A 119 1.06 -62.97 0.73
C ALA A 119 1.90 -61.96 -0.06
N GLY A 120 2.79 -62.44 -0.95
CA GLY A 120 3.58 -61.59 -1.83
C GLY A 120 2.73 -60.76 -2.77
N TYR A 121 1.68 -61.35 -3.35
CA TYR A 121 0.74 -60.61 -4.21
C TYR A 121 -0.01 -59.49 -3.47
N ILE A 122 -0.47 -59.78 -2.24
CA ILE A 122 -1.14 -58.75 -1.39
C ILE A 122 -0.19 -57.64 -1.04
N CYS A 123 1.05 -57.93 -0.68
CA CYS A 123 2.07 -56.91 -0.41
C CYS A 123 2.34 -56.02 -1.63
N LEU A 124 2.47 -56.60 -2.83
CA LEU A 124 2.65 -55.87 -4.08
C LEU A 124 1.44 -54.99 -4.41
N LEU A 125 0.23 -55.49 -4.20
CA LEU A 125 -1.01 -54.72 -4.38
C LEU A 125 -1.09 -53.55 -3.41
N MET A 126 -0.76 -53.75 -2.14
CA MET A 126 -0.74 -52.68 -1.13
C MET A 126 0.30 -51.62 -1.46
N ALA A 127 1.54 -52.03 -1.76
CA ALA A 127 2.62 -51.10 -2.11
C ALA A 127 2.26 -50.27 -3.35
N GLY A 128 1.75 -50.92 -4.41
CA GLY A 128 1.35 -50.21 -5.64
C GLY A 128 0.19 -49.25 -5.43
N THR A 129 -0.80 -49.59 -4.62
CA THR A 129 -1.93 -48.72 -4.29
C THR A 129 -1.49 -47.52 -3.42
N TRP A 130 -0.64 -47.72 -2.42
CA TRP A 130 -0.09 -46.68 -1.57
C TRP A 130 0.80 -45.74 -2.36
N MET A 131 1.66 -46.24 -3.22
CA MET A 131 2.51 -45.46 -4.09
C MET A 131 1.69 -44.56 -5.05
N SER A 132 0.68 -45.12 -5.69
CA SER A 132 -0.22 -44.35 -6.57
C SER A 132 -1.01 -43.30 -5.82
N ARG A 133 -1.47 -43.56 -4.59
CA ARG A 133 -2.16 -42.59 -3.73
C ARG A 133 -1.23 -41.42 -3.35
N LEU A 134 0.01 -41.73 -2.93
CA LEU A 134 0.97 -40.71 -2.51
C LEU A 134 1.41 -39.81 -3.67
N LEU A 135 1.71 -40.39 -4.84
CA LEU A 135 2.08 -39.62 -6.04
C LEU A 135 0.96 -38.71 -6.50
N LYS A 136 -0.28 -39.19 -6.51
CA LYS A 136 -1.44 -38.37 -6.90
C LYS A 136 -1.75 -37.27 -5.88
N ASN A 137 -1.53 -37.50 -4.60
CA ASN A 137 -1.70 -36.49 -3.57
C ASN A 137 -0.70 -35.33 -3.74
N ASN A 138 0.56 -35.64 -4.02
CA ASN A 138 1.60 -34.61 -4.26
C ASN A 138 1.37 -33.79 -5.54
N LEU A 139 0.63 -34.31 -6.51
CA LEU A 139 0.23 -33.58 -7.73
C LEU A 139 -1.03 -32.70 -7.53
N MET A 140 -1.73 -32.82 -6.40
CA MET A 140 -2.97 -32.12 -6.07
C MET A 140 -2.80 -31.13 -4.91
N ASP A 141 -1.58 -30.80 -4.49
CA ASP A 141 -1.34 -29.78 -3.47
C ASP A 141 -1.84 -28.42 -3.99
N ASP A 142 -2.93 -27.93 -3.40
CA ASP A 142 -3.55 -26.65 -3.70
C ASP A 142 -2.67 -25.55 -3.10
N VAL A 143 -2.08 -24.74 -3.96
CA VAL A 143 -1.10 -23.69 -3.63
C VAL A 143 -1.64 -22.67 -2.62
N PHE A 144 -2.97 -22.55 -2.48
CA PHE A 144 -3.63 -21.53 -1.65
C PHE A 144 -4.12 -22.01 -0.28
N ASN A 145 -4.04 -23.30 0.02
CA ASN A 145 -4.57 -23.88 1.27
C ASN A 145 -3.51 -24.17 2.35
N THR A 146 -2.25 -23.86 2.11
CA THR A 146 -1.20 -24.02 3.10
C THR A 146 -1.11 -22.75 3.95
N GLU A 147 -1.24 -22.87 5.27
CA GLU A 147 -1.05 -21.77 6.21
C GLU A 147 0.30 -21.08 5.92
N ASN A 148 0.29 -19.74 5.79
CA ASN A 148 1.45 -18.90 5.51
C ASN A 148 2.07 -18.98 4.10
N GLU A 149 1.56 -19.73 3.17
CA GLU A 149 2.04 -19.68 1.78
C GLU A 149 1.48 -18.44 1.04
N SER A 150 2.33 -17.86 0.20
CA SER A 150 1.99 -16.82 -0.76
C SER A 150 1.85 -17.44 -2.17
N PHE A 151 1.91 -16.62 -3.18
CA PHE A 151 1.90 -16.99 -4.60
C PHE A 151 3.20 -16.56 -5.27
N GLN A 152 3.39 -16.92 -6.54
CA GLN A 152 4.58 -16.49 -7.29
C GLN A 152 4.56 -14.98 -7.49
N GLN A 153 5.68 -14.33 -7.17
CA GLN A 153 5.85 -12.88 -7.25
C GLN A 153 7.03 -12.52 -8.15
N GLU A 154 7.19 -11.23 -8.44
CA GLU A 154 8.27 -10.76 -9.29
C GLU A 154 9.63 -10.96 -8.61
N THR A 155 10.53 -11.65 -9.29
CA THR A 155 11.87 -11.95 -8.79
C THR A 155 12.97 -11.13 -9.47
N ARG A 156 12.64 -10.45 -10.58
CA ARG A 156 13.58 -9.64 -11.34
C ARG A 156 13.64 -8.23 -10.75
N LEU A 157 14.83 -7.69 -10.66
CA LEU A 157 15.03 -6.25 -10.43
C LEU A 157 14.78 -5.52 -11.77
N ILE A 158 13.79 -4.63 -11.79
CA ILE A 158 13.47 -3.79 -12.94
C ILE A 158 13.72 -2.35 -12.52
N GLU A 159 14.85 -1.81 -12.92
CA GLU A 159 15.30 -0.48 -12.53
C GLU A 159 15.31 0.48 -13.73
N ASN A 160 14.87 1.71 -13.48
CA ASN A 160 14.98 2.81 -14.43
C ASN A 160 15.31 4.13 -13.72
N GLU A 161 15.39 5.22 -14.48
CA GLU A 161 15.71 6.58 -13.99
C GLU A 161 14.77 7.09 -12.87
N TYR A 162 13.56 6.52 -12.74
CA TYR A 162 12.53 7.00 -11.81
C TYR A 162 12.14 5.96 -10.77
N SER A 163 12.45 4.70 -11.00
CA SER A 163 11.94 3.58 -10.21
C SER A 163 12.34 3.64 -8.74
N VAL A 164 11.45 3.12 -7.90
CA VAL A 164 11.74 2.77 -6.50
C VAL A 164 11.64 1.26 -6.36
N ASN A 165 12.72 0.63 -5.95
CA ASN A 165 12.86 -0.82 -5.92
C ASN A 165 13.04 -1.29 -4.47
N LEU A 166 12.17 -2.19 -4.03
CA LEU A 166 12.18 -2.72 -2.67
C LEU A 166 12.52 -4.21 -2.71
N PRO A 167 13.62 -4.64 -2.07
CA PRO A 167 13.95 -6.06 -1.97
C PRO A 167 12.94 -6.76 -1.06
N THR A 168 12.51 -7.94 -1.46
CA THR A 168 11.49 -8.70 -0.74
C THR A 168 11.88 -10.16 -0.57
N ARG A 169 11.20 -10.83 0.37
CA ARG A 169 11.18 -12.28 0.45
C ARG A 169 9.76 -12.78 0.68
N PHE A 170 9.43 -13.90 0.06
CA PHE A 170 8.10 -14.49 0.15
C PHE A 170 8.20 -16.02 0.22
N TYR A 171 7.25 -16.62 0.97
CA TYR A 171 7.20 -18.06 1.15
C TYR A 171 6.28 -18.69 0.09
N TYR A 172 6.87 -19.48 -0.82
CA TYR A 172 6.14 -20.12 -1.91
C TYR A 172 6.74 -21.48 -2.25
N LYS A 173 5.89 -22.50 -2.47
CA LYS A 173 6.28 -23.90 -2.69
C LYS A 173 7.22 -24.45 -1.60
N LYS A 174 6.85 -24.16 -0.33
CA LYS A 174 7.59 -24.60 0.87
C LYS A 174 9.03 -24.06 0.96
N LYS A 175 9.33 -22.95 0.27
CA LYS A 175 10.65 -22.30 0.27
C LYS A 175 10.49 -20.79 0.40
N TRP A 176 11.46 -20.16 1.05
CA TRP A 176 11.64 -18.74 0.99
C TRP A 176 12.32 -18.36 -0.32
N ASN A 177 11.72 -17.44 -1.05
CA ASN A 177 12.22 -16.92 -2.31
C ASN A 177 12.50 -15.43 -2.15
N ASN A 178 13.55 -14.95 -2.78
CA ASN A 178 13.82 -13.51 -2.89
C ASN A 178 13.07 -12.94 -4.08
N GLY A 179 12.62 -11.69 -3.94
CA GLY A 179 11.91 -10.99 -4.98
C GLY A 179 12.11 -9.48 -4.89
N TRP A 180 11.40 -8.77 -5.74
CA TRP A 180 11.43 -7.32 -5.81
C TRP A 180 10.03 -6.74 -6.00
N ILE A 181 9.74 -5.68 -5.28
CA ILE A 181 8.64 -4.79 -5.63
C ILE A 181 9.25 -3.65 -6.46
N ASN A 182 8.90 -3.59 -7.73
CA ASN A 182 9.43 -2.61 -8.68
C ASN A 182 8.38 -1.54 -8.97
N VAL A 183 8.51 -0.37 -8.37
CA VAL A 183 7.69 0.79 -8.72
C VAL A 183 8.37 1.51 -9.89
N VAL A 184 8.21 0.98 -11.09
CA VAL A 184 8.85 1.52 -12.31
C VAL A 184 8.27 2.87 -12.72
N ASN A 185 7.04 3.16 -12.29
CA ASN A 185 6.36 4.43 -12.58
C ASN A 185 5.78 5.07 -11.30
N PRO A 186 6.60 5.76 -10.51
CA PRO A 186 6.13 6.44 -9.30
C PRO A 186 5.17 7.61 -9.59
N PHE A 187 5.12 8.09 -10.84
CA PHE A 187 4.22 9.16 -11.29
C PHE A 187 2.74 8.72 -11.40
N ARG A 188 2.45 7.44 -11.23
CA ARG A 188 1.09 6.91 -11.10
C ARG A 188 0.56 6.94 -9.67
N ALA A 189 1.20 7.71 -8.83
CA ALA A 189 0.99 7.82 -7.39
C ALA A 189 1.07 6.48 -6.63
N SER A 190 1.39 6.57 -5.37
CA SER A 190 1.55 5.42 -4.47
C SER A 190 0.79 5.66 -3.17
N LEU A 191 0.03 4.66 -2.72
CA LEU A 191 -0.58 4.63 -1.40
C LEU A 191 0.17 3.67 -0.48
N VAL A 192 0.38 4.08 0.76
CA VAL A 192 0.95 3.25 1.81
C VAL A 192 0.01 3.21 3.00
N LEU A 193 -0.63 2.06 3.21
CA LEU A 193 -1.64 1.82 4.23
C LEU A 193 -1.09 0.91 5.35
N GLY A 194 -1.68 1.03 6.53
CA GLY A 194 -1.41 0.09 7.64
C GLY A 194 -1.54 0.74 9.00
N THR A 195 -1.88 -0.04 9.98
CA THR A 195 -1.96 0.39 11.38
C THR A 195 -0.61 0.91 11.92
N PRO A 196 -0.60 1.67 13.01
CA PRO A 196 0.65 2.05 13.68
C PRO A 196 1.51 0.82 13.99
N GLY A 197 2.81 0.91 13.71
CA GLY A 197 3.74 -0.22 13.91
C GLY A 197 3.79 -1.24 12.78
N SER A 198 2.99 -1.14 11.72
CA SER A 198 3.05 -2.06 10.56
C SER A 198 4.34 -1.96 9.73
N GLY A 199 5.15 -0.92 9.95
CA GLY A 199 6.42 -0.71 9.25
C GLY A 199 6.36 0.20 8.02
N LYS A 200 5.25 0.91 7.78
CA LYS A 200 5.04 1.80 6.61
C LYS A 200 6.21 2.74 6.35
N SER A 201 6.47 3.63 7.31
CA SER A 201 7.50 4.67 7.14
C SER A 201 8.88 4.04 7.03
N TYR A 202 9.17 3.02 7.86
CA TYR A 202 10.46 2.35 7.89
C TYR A 202 10.80 1.57 6.61
N ALA A 203 9.86 0.78 6.09
CA ALA A 203 10.12 -0.09 4.95
C ALA A 203 9.87 0.60 3.60
N VAL A 204 8.84 1.46 3.50
CA VAL A 204 8.41 2.04 2.21
C VAL A 204 8.78 3.51 2.11
N VAL A 205 8.30 4.38 3.02
CA VAL A 205 8.49 5.85 2.89
C VAL A 205 9.97 6.22 2.88
N ASN A 206 10.76 5.67 3.82
CA ASN A 206 12.21 5.91 3.88
C ASN A 206 12.92 5.50 2.59
N SER A 207 12.51 4.37 2.00
CA SER A 207 13.09 3.88 0.75
C SER A 207 12.75 4.79 -0.43
N TYR A 208 11.54 5.38 -0.46
CA TYR A 208 11.17 6.38 -1.46
C TYR A 208 12.01 7.66 -1.31
N ILE A 209 12.14 8.21 -0.11
CA ILE A 209 12.97 9.39 0.15
C ILE A 209 14.40 9.16 -0.33
N LYS A 210 15.02 8.06 0.10
CA LYS A 210 16.40 7.72 -0.22
C LYS A 210 16.64 7.58 -1.73
N GLN A 211 15.88 6.70 -2.39
CA GLN A 211 16.11 6.40 -3.81
C GLN A 211 15.73 7.57 -4.73
N GLN A 212 14.73 8.37 -4.37
CA GLN A 212 14.36 9.54 -5.16
C GLN A 212 15.40 10.66 -5.03
N ILE A 213 15.99 10.86 -3.86
CA ILE A 213 17.13 11.80 -3.70
C ILE A 213 18.34 11.28 -4.48
N GLU A 214 18.70 10.01 -4.41
CA GLU A 214 19.77 9.39 -5.19
C GLU A 214 19.58 9.58 -6.70
N LYS A 215 18.33 9.55 -7.16
CA LYS A 215 17.96 9.73 -8.57
C LYS A 215 17.72 11.20 -8.96
N GLY A 216 18.03 12.15 -8.10
CA GLY A 216 18.02 13.58 -8.44
C GLY A 216 16.65 14.21 -8.52
N PHE A 217 15.68 13.77 -7.72
CA PHE A 217 14.38 14.42 -7.60
C PHE A 217 14.43 15.65 -6.70
N SER A 218 13.74 16.73 -7.08
CA SER A 218 13.30 17.74 -6.12
C SER A 218 12.23 17.13 -5.22
N MET A 219 12.10 17.58 -3.98
CA MET A 219 11.21 16.90 -3.04
C MET A 219 10.47 17.85 -2.14
N TYR A 220 9.18 17.58 -1.95
CA TYR A 220 8.38 18.04 -0.84
C TYR A 220 8.10 16.85 0.09
N CYS A 221 8.45 16.99 1.37
CA CYS A 221 8.22 15.94 2.36
C CYS A 221 7.46 16.53 3.56
N TYR A 222 6.23 16.06 3.77
CA TYR A 222 5.47 16.34 4.97
C TYR A 222 5.79 15.30 6.04
N ASP A 223 6.40 15.74 7.13
CA ASP A 223 6.88 14.94 8.25
C ASP A 223 5.94 15.13 9.44
N TYR A 224 5.03 14.16 9.65
CA TYR A 224 4.05 14.23 10.74
C TYR A 224 4.69 14.13 12.13
N LYS A 225 5.80 13.41 12.22
CA LYS A 225 6.57 13.20 13.45
C LYS A 225 7.95 13.85 13.35
N PHE A 226 7.94 15.15 13.02
CA PHE A 226 9.19 15.89 12.86
C PHE A 226 10.15 15.68 14.05
N PRO A 227 11.47 15.38 13.84
CA PRO A 227 12.18 15.48 12.54
C PRO A 227 12.51 14.14 11.87
N ASP A 228 11.76 13.07 12.08
CA ASP A 228 12.12 11.71 11.67
C ASP A 228 12.45 11.58 10.16
N LEU A 229 11.53 11.97 9.28
CA LEU A 229 11.75 11.92 7.83
C LEU A 229 12.65 13.05 7.34
N SER A 230 12.62 14.18 8.02
CA SER A 230 13.39 15.37 7.69
C SER A 230 14.89 15.12 7.82
N GLU A 231 15.33 14.45 8.89
CA GLU A 231 16.73 14.07 9.09
C GLU A 231 17.20 13.06 8.04
N ILE A 232 16.33 12.10 7.64
CA ILE A 232 16.64 11.16 6.57
C ILE A 232 16.86 11.90 5.25
N ALA A 233 15.93 12.79 4.86
CA ALA A 233 16.03 13.56 3.64
C ALA A 233 17.28 14.45 3.62
N TYR A 234 17.59 15.12 4.72
CA TYR A 234 18.77 15.97 4.85
C TYR A 234 20.08 15.20 4.68
N ASN A 235 20.24 14.11 5.42
CA ASN A 235 21.48 13.33 5.38
C ASN A 235 21.67 12.60 4.04
N HIS A 236 20.59 12.11 3.43
CA HIS A 236 20.70 11.53 2.10
C HIS A 236 21.02 12.58 1.03
N LEU A 237 20.49 13.79 1.13
CA LEU A 237 20.85 14.88 0.23
C LEU A 237 22.33 15.21 0.34
N LEU A 238 22.88 15.37 1.56
CA LEU A 238 24.30 15.66 1.76
C LEU A 238 25.23 14.63 1.10
N ASN A 239 24.82 13.37 1.09
CA ASN A 239 25.62 12.27 0.52
C ASN A 239 25.46 12.13 -1.01
N HIS A 240 24.45 12.75 -1.64
CA HIS A 240 24.13 12.55 -3.06
C HIS A 240 24.05 13.86 -3.87
N LEU A 241 24.59 14.95 -3.35
CA LEU A 241 24.58 16.26 -4.03
C LEU A 241 25.24 16.23 -5.42
N ASP A 242 26.22 15.35 -5.63
CA ASP A 242 26.93 15.24 -6.91
C ASP A 242 26.10 14.55 -8.01
N GLY A 243 25.00 13.89 -7.65
CA GLY A 243 24.05 13.31 -8.60
C GLY A 243 23.11 14.33 -9.26
N TYR A 244 23.08 15.56 -8.78
CA TYR A 244 22.22 16.61 -9.30
C TYR A 244 22.95 17.49 -10.34
N LYS A 245 22.28 17.82 -11.45
CA LYS A 245 22.79 18.78 -12.43
C LYS A 245 22.89 20.19 -11.84
N VAL A 246 21.85 20.61 -11.12
CA VAL A 246 21.83 21.82 -10.29
C VAL A 246 21.60 21.36 -8.87
N LYS A 247 22.52 21.67 -7.95
CA LYS A 247 22.46 21.22 -6.56
C LYS A 247 21.26 21.86 -5.85
N PRO A 248 20.32 21.05 -5.33
CA PRO A 248 19.17 21.60 -4.64
C PRO A 248 19.54 22.20 -3.28
N LYS A 249 18.84 23.25 -2.92
CA LYS A 249 18.90 23.80 -1.55
C LYS A 249 17.94 23.05 -0.64
N PHE A 250 18.30 22.91 0.62
CA PHE A 250 17.47 22.25 1.63
C PHE A 250 16.75 23.30 2.48
N TYR A 251 15.42 23.18 2.57
CA TYR A 251 14.59 24.08 3.34
C TYR A 251 13.72 23.33 4.33
N VAL A 252 13.48 23.96 5.47
CA VAL A 252 12.66 23.42 6.57
C VAL A 252 11.61 24.45 6.95
N ILE A 253 10.37 24.00 7.11
CA ILE A 253 9.29 24.74 7.77
C ILE A 253 8.95 24.02 9.09
N ASN A 254 9.13 24.71 10.20
CA ASN A 254 8.81 24.22 11.52
C ASN A 254 8.28 25.35 12.40
N PHE A 255 7.09 25.22 12.93
CA PHE A 255 6.46 26.23 13.77
C PHE A 255 6.79 26.09 15.28
N ASP A 256 7.34 24.95 15.71
CA ASP A 256 7.67 24.73 17.13
C ASP A 256 8.98 25.38 17.56
N ASP A 257 9.98 25.36 16.69
CA ASP A 257 11.27 25.98 16.94
C ASP A 257 11.70 26.86 15.74
N PRO A 258 11.42 28.17 15.80
CA PRO A 258 11.80 29.12 14.74
C PRO A 258 13.30 29.16 14.41
N ARG A 259 14.19 28.72 15.31
CA ARG A 259 15.63 28.59 15.02
C ARG A 259 15.92 27.54 13.94
N LYS A 260 15.06 26.53 13.86
CA LYS A 260 15.17 25.42 12.91
C LYS A 260 14.21 25.57 11.72
N SER A 261 13.69 26.75 11.48
CA SER A 261 12.74 27.01 10.41
C SER A 261 13.23 28.12 9.50
N HIS A 262 13.10 27.90 8.20
CA HIS A 262 13.10 28.97 7.23
C HIS A 262 11.75 29.69 7.29
N ARG A 263 11.73 30.91 6.75
CA ARG A 263 10.55 31.74 6.69
C ARG A 263 10.05 31.79 5.25
N CYS A 264 8.78 31.54 5.06
CA CYS A 264 8.19 31.56 3.72
C CYS A 264 6.73 32.01 3.79
N ASN A 265 6.39 32.97 2.97
CA ASN A 265 5.03 33.46 2.82
C ASN A 265 4.27 32.60 1.80
N PRO A 266 3.29 31.75 2.21
CA PRO A 266 2.56 30.88 1.30
C PRO A 266 1.55 31.61 0.39
N ILE A 267 1.19 32.85 0.71
CA ILE A 267 0.29 33.69 -0.09
C ILE A 267 1.02 34.92 -0.69
N ASN A 268 2.30 34.76 -1.01
CA ASN A 268 3.06 35.84 -1.64
C ASN A 268 2.35 36.34 -2.91
N ALA A 269 2.25 37.68 -3.02
CA ALA A 269 1.54 38.38 -4.08
C ALA A 269 2.01 37.99 -5.50
N SER A 270 3.29 37.65 -5.67
CA SER A 270 3.87 37.25 -6.97
C SER A 270 3.28 35.95 -7.54
N PHE A 271 2.73 35.11 -6.69
CA PHE A 271 2.11 33.83 -7.08
C PHE A 271 0.58 33.88 -7.15
N MET A 272 -0.03 35.04 -6.90
CA MET A 272 -1.48 35.22 -7.00
C MET A 272 -1.81 36.11 -8.20
N SER A 273 -2.35 35.50 -9.24
CA SER A 273 -2.71 36.17 -10.49
C SER A 273 -4.17 36.56 -10.57
N ASP A 274 -5.04 35.89 -9.83
CA ASP A 274 -6.48 36.04 -9.83
C ASP A 274 -7.06 35.98 -8.42
N ILE A 275 -8.21 36.60 -8.18
CA ILE A 275 -8.92 36.52 -6.90
C ILE A 275 -9.30 35.10 -6.52
N ALA A 276 -9.45 34.22 -7.50
CA ALA A 276 -9.65 32.76 -7.27
C ALA A 276 -8.50 32.13 -6.49
N ASP A 277 -7.26 32.65 -6.61
CA ASP A 277 -6.13 32.17 -5.82
C ASP A 277 -6.27 32.54 -4.33
N ALA A 278 -6.83 33.74 -4.05
CA ALA A 278 -7.14 34.16 -2.68
C ALA A 278 -8.30 33.34 -2.09
N TYR A 279 -9.33 33.08 -2.89
CA TYR A 279 -10.45 32.22 -2.48
C TYR A 279 -9.98 30.81 -2.11
N GLU A 280 -9.13 30.21 -2.92
CA GLU A 280 -8.60 28.86 -2.65
C GLU A 280 -7.72 28.80 -1.39
N ALA A 281 -6.89 29.83 -1.18
CA ALA A 281 -6.12 29.96 0.05
C ALA A 281 -7.03 30.04 1.28
N SER A 282 -8.04 30.91 1.21
CA SER A 282 -9.06 31.06 2.25
C SER A 282 -9.82 29.76 2.51
N TYR A 283 -10.30 29.12 1.46
CA TYR A 283 -11.01 27.84 1.51
C TYR A 283 -10.17 26.76 2.23
N THR A 284 -8.92 26.59 1.84
CA THR A 284 -8.02 25.61 2.43
C THR A 284 -7.82 25.84 3.93
N ILE A 285 -7.60 27.08 4.34
CA ILE A 285 -7.41 27.43 5.75
C ILE A 285 -8.67 27.14 6.56
N MET A 286 -9.81 27.65 6.11
CA MET A 286 -11.05 27.55 6.85
C MET A 286 -11.53 26.11 7.03
N LEU A 287 -11.35 25.26 6.02
CA LEU A 287 -11.69 23.83 6.12
C LEU A 287 -10.73 23.04 7.00
N ASN A 288 -9.44 23.39 7.06
CA ASN A 288 -8.53 22.76 8.01
C ASN A 288 -8.85 23.13 9.47
N LEU A 289 -9.27 24.39 9.71
CA LEU A 289 -9.68 24.83 11.05
C LEU A 289 -11.02 24.24 11.49
N ASN A 290 -11.91 23.97 10.56
CA ASN A 290 -13.25 23.41 10.79
C ASN A 290 -13.54 22.26 9.83
N ARG A 291 -12.98 21.06 10.08
CA ARG A 291 -13.12 19.90 9.20
C ARG A 291 -14.57 19.43 8.98
N SER A 292 -15.46 19.71 9.92
CA SER A 292 -16.90 19.44 9.73
C SER A 292 -17.51 20.21 8.56
N TRP A 293 -16.88 21.28 8.10
CA TRP A 293 -17.32 22.07 6.94
C TRP A 293 -17.07 21.36 5.60
N ILE A 294 -16.16 20.41 5.55
CA ILE A 294 -15.90 19.61 4.33
C ILE A 294 -17.17 18.92 3.82
N SER A 295 -18.03 18.45 4.74
CA SER A 295 -19.31 17.84 4.38
C SER A 295 -20.46 18.84 4.15
N LYS A 296 -20.24 20.14 4.44
CA LYS A 296 -21.24 21.22 4.36
C LYS A 296 -20.90 22.27 3.31
N GLN A 297 -20.18 21.90 2.27
CA GLN A 297 -19.83 22.79 1.16
C GLN A 297 -21.13 23.32 0.49
N GLY A 298 -21.15 24.62 0.22
CA GLY A 298 -22.34 25.30 -0.30
C GLY A 298 -23.31 25.82 0.77
N ASP A 299 -23.05 25.53 2.05
CA ASP A 299 -23.78 26.14 3.16
C ASP A 299 -23.37 27.62 3.32
N PHE A 300 -24.34 28.50 3.51
CA PHE A 300 -24.10 29.93 3.64
C PHE A 300 -23.11 30.29 4.76
N PHE A 301 -23.21 29.66 5.92
CA PHE A 301 -22.33 29.89 7.06
C PHE A 301 -20.90 29.31 6.87
N VAL A 302 -20.71 28.45 5.89
CA VAL A 302 -19.40 27.95 5.47
C VAL A 302 -18.79 28.87 4.42
N GLU A 303 -19.57 29.25 3.41
CA GLU A 303 -19.07 30.07 2.28
C GLU A 303 -18.80 31.51 2.68
N SER A 304 -19.62 32.13 3.53
CA SER A 304 -19.44 33.54 3.92
C SER A 304 -18.07 33.82 4.57
N PRO A 305 -17.59 33.05 5.58
CA PRO A 305 -16.26 33.25 6.14
C PRO A 305 -15.12 33.11 5.13
N ILE A 306 -15.29 32.17 4.19
CA ILE A 306 -14.29 31.90 3.14
C ILE A 306 -14.21 33.11 2.19
N ILE A 307 -15.35 33.64 1.75
CA ILE A 307 -15.45 34.79 0.85
C ILE A 307 -14.89 36.04 1.52
N LEU A 308 -15.20 36.27 2.79
CA LEU A 308 -14.69 37.43 3.52
C LEU A 308 -13.16 37.42 3.65
N LEU A 309 -12.60 36.25 4.03
CA LEU A 309 -11.15 36.10 4.13
C LEU A 309 -10.50 36.21 2.75
N ALA A 310 -11.11 35.69 1.70
CA ALA A 310 -10.63 35.83 0.32
C ALA A 310 -10.59 37.31 -0.12
N ALA A 311 -11.63 38.07 0.18
CA ALA A 311 -11.66 39.50 -0.10
C ALA A 311 -10.54 40.28 0.64
N ILE A 312 -10.27 39.93 1.89
CA ILE A 312 -9.17 40.53 2.68
C ILE A 312 -7.81 40.17 2.09
N ILE A 313 -7.59 38.91 1.74
CA ILE A 313 -6.33 38.45 1.14
C ILE A 313 -6.11 39.15 -0.21
N TRP A 314 -7.15 39.27 -1.04
CA TRP A 314 -7.06 39.94 -2.33
C TRP A 314 -6.84 41.45 -2.17
N TYR A 315 -7.49 42.10 -1.22
CA TYR A 315 -7.21 43.50 -0.86
C TYR A 315 -5.73 43.70 -0.55
N LEU A 316 -5.16 42.90 0.33
CA LEU A 316 -3.73 42.98 0.67
C LEU A 316 -2.81 42.66 -0.52
N ARG A 317 -3.29 41.90 -1.51
CA ARG A 317 -2.57 41.60 -2.77
C ARG A 317 -2.49 42.85 -3.65
N ILE A 318 -3.55 43.69 -3.69
CA ILE A 318 -3.58 44.91 -4.50
C ILE A 318 -2.95 46.10 -3.75
N TYR A 319 -3.14 46.18 -2.46
CA TYR A 319 -2.64 47.24 -1.64
C TYR A 319 -1.12 47.38 -1.68
N GLN A 320 -0.62 48.56 -2.11
CA GLN A 320 0.82 48.84 -2.24
C GLN A 320 1.64 47.76 -2.95
N GLY A 321 1.09 47.14 -4.02
CA GLY A 321 1.79 46.11 -4.80
C GLY A 321 1.96 44.80 -4.06
N GLY A 322 1.18 44.56 -3.01
CA GLY A 322 1.19 43.31 -2.26
C GLY A 322 2.24 43.23 -1.15
N LYS A 323 2.84 44.35 -0.77
CA LYS A 323 3.87 44.43 0.29
C LYS A 323 3.42 43.76 1.60
N TYR A 324 2.15 43.85 1.94
CA TYR A 324 1.55 43.31 3.16
C TYR A 324 0.71 42.07 2.92
N CYS A 325 0.83 41.46 1.73
CA CYS A 325 0.08 40.25 1.40
C CYS A 325 0.67 39.00 2.08
N THR A 326 0.47 38.93 3.38
CA THR A 326 0.82 37.75 4.18
C THR A 326 -0.37 37.30 5.03
N PHE A 327 -0.40 36.03 5.39
CA PHE A 327 -1.52 35.49 6.18
C PHE A 327 -1.66 36.18 7.57
N PRO A 328 -0.58 36.46 8.32
CA PRO A 328 -0.67 37.23 9.54
C PRO A 328 -1.32 38.59 9.39
N HIS A 329 -1.01 39.33 8.32
CA HIS A 329 -1.66 40.63 8.07
C HIS A 329 -3.16 40.46 7.78
N ALA A 330 -3.55 39.40 7.06
CA ALA A 330 -4.96 39.13 6.79
C ALA A 330 -5.75 38.82 8.07
N ILE A 331 -5.18 38.02 9.01
CA ILE A 331 -5.79 37.76 10.32
C ILE A 331 -5.92 39.07 11.13
N GLU A 332 -4.85 39.86 11.21
CA GLU A 332 -4.86 41.09 11.98
C GLU A 332 -5.84 42.12 11.41
N LEU A 333 -5.98 42.22 10.07
CA LEU A 333 -6.96 43.09 9.43
C LEU A 333 -8.40 42.62 9.71
N LEU A 334 -8.69 41.34 9.58
CA LEU A 334 -10.00 40.78 9.92
C LEU A 334 -10.39 41.06 11.39
N ASN A 335 -9.42 41.13 12.30
CA ASN A 335 -9.67 41.40 13.72
C ASN A 335 -9.94 42.89 14.04
N LYS A 336 -9.80 43.82 13.09
CA LYS A 336 -10.17 45.20 13.29
C LYS A 336 -11.70 45.38 13.38
N LYS A 337 -12.13 46.61 13.66
CA LYS A 337 -13.55 46.94 13.66
C LYS A 337 -14.14 46.66 12.28
N TYR A 338 -15.22 45.90 12.23
CA TYR A 338 -15.80 45.48 10.95
C TYR A 338 -16.26 46.69 10.10
N ALA A 339 -16.71 47.78 10.75
CA ALA A 339 -17.04 49.03 10.07
C ALA A 339 -15.87 49.56 9.23
N ASP A 340 -14.67 49.62 9.80
CA ASP A 340 -13.46 50.07 9.11
C ASP A 340 -13.08 49.13 7.98
N VAL A 341 -13.11 47.83 8.27
CA VAL A 341 -12.75 46.79 7.28
C VAL A 341 -13.68 46.83 6.08
N PHE A 342 -15.01 46.89 6.28
CA PHE A 342 -15.96 46.97 5.16
C PHE A 342 -15.85 48.25 4.39
N THR A 343 -15.64 49.40 5.05
CA THR A 343 -15.42 50.69 4.40
C THR A 343 -14.20 50.64 3.48
N ILE A 344 -13.09 50.03 3.95
CA ILE A 344 -11.88 49.85 3.16
C ILE A 344 -12.12 48.93 1.97
N LEU A 345 -12.67 47.74 2.21
CA LEU A 345 -12.87 46.76 1.15
C LEU A 345 -13.84 47.28 0.06
N ARG A 346 -14.89 48.01 0.43
CA ARG A 346 -15.86 48.61 -0.52
C ARG A 346 -15.23 49.71 -1.38
N SER A 347 -14.15 50.33 -0.95
CA SER A 347 -13.45 51.33 -1.75
C SER A 347 -12.68 50.76 -2.95
N TYR A 348 -12.66 49.44 -3.11
CA TYR A 348 -12.03 48.71 -4.22
C TYR A 348 -13.10 48.01 -5.08
N PRO A 349 -13.38 48.49 -6.31
CA PRO A 349 -14.47 47.95 -7.15
C PRO A 349 -14.33 46.44 -7.47
N GLU A 350 -13.10 45.94 -7.52
CA GLU A 350 -12.85 44.50 -7.77
C GLU A 350 -13.43 43.60 -6.69
N LEU A 351 -13.68 44.12 -5.48
CA LEU A 351 -14.20 43.35 -4.34
C LEU A 351 -15.72 43.43 -4.19
N GLU A 352 -16.41 44.31 -4.95
CA GLU A 352 -17.83 44.59 -4.79
C GLU A 352 -18.69 43.30 -4.79
N ASN A 353 -18.49 42.44 -5.78
CA ASN A 353 -19.25 41.18 -5.89
C ASN A 353 -19.02 40.20 -4.72
N TYR A 354 -17.82 40.23 -4.14
CA TYR A 354 -17.48 39.38 -2.98
C TYR A 354 -18.07 39.93 -1.67
N LEU A 355 -18.32 41.18 -1.62
CA LEU A 355 -18.84 41.84 -0.43
C LEU A 355 -20.38 41.96 -0.42
N SER A 356 -21.05 41.78 -1.56
CA SER A 356 -22.50 41.96 -1.70
C SER A 356 -23.29 41.22 -0.60
N PRO A 357 -23.04 39.95 -0.24
CA PRO A 357 -23.79 39.27 0.82
C PRO A 357 -23.64 39.92 2.20
N PHE A 358 -22.57 40.62 2.44
CA PHE A 358 -22.29 41.33 3.70
C PHE A 358 -22.83 42.76 3.70
N VAL A 359 -22.76 43.41 2.55
CA VAL A 359 -23.25 44.81 2.37
C VAL A 359 -24.75 44.84 2.54
N ASP A 360 -25.48 43.90 1.93
CA ASP A 360 -26.94 43.80 2.08
C ASP A 360 -27.36 43.64 3.55
N ALA A 361 -26.62 42.79 4.31
CA ALA A 361 -26.85 42.64 5.74
C ALA A 361 -26.47 43.85 6.57
N TRP A 362 -25.44 44.59 6.12
CA TRP A 362 -24.98 45.84 6.73
C TRP A 362 -25.97 46.99 6.52
N GLU A 363 -26.57 47.13 5.33
CA GLU A 363 -27.50 48.17 4.95
C GLU A 363 -28.93 47.93 5.42
N SER A 364 -29.36 46.65 5.53
CA SER A 364 -30.69 46.25 5.95
C SER A 364 -30.89 46.14 7.46
N ASP A 365 -29.96 46.62 8.27
CA ASP A 365 -29.96 46.56 9.75
C ASP A 365 -30.02 45.14 10.34
N ALA A 366 -29.65 44.11 9.54
CA ALA A 366 -29.54 42.72 9.96
C ALA A 366 -28.19 42.45 10.67
N GLN A 367 -27.87 43.27 11.67
CA GLN A 367 -26.58 43.27 12.35
C GLN A 367 -26.25 41.93 13.03
N GLU A 368 -27.24 41.23 13.56
CA GLU A 368 -27.04 39.90 14.19
C GLU A 368 -26.52 38.86 13.18
N GLN A 369 -27.07 38.84 11.97
CA GLN A 369 -26.63 37.96 10.91
C GLN A 369 -25.20 38.26 10.46
N LEU A 370 -24.92 39.57 10.27
CA LEU A 370 -23.57 40.03 9.91
C LEU A 370 -22.52 39.65 10.98
N GLN A 371 -22.86 39.88 12.26
CA GLN A 371 -22.00 39.50 13.38
C GLN A 371 -21.77 38.00 13.42
N GLY A 372 -22.78 37.16 13.14
CA GLY A 372 -22.66 35.73 13.03
C GLY A 372 -21.70 35.28 11.93
N GLN A 373 -21.77 35.89 10.74
CA GLN A 373 -20.87 35.64 9.62
C GLN A 373 -19.41 36.00 9.97
N ILE A 374 -19.20 37.18 10.52
CA ILE A 374 -17.86 37.64 10.91
C ILE A 374 -17.28 36.79 12.04
N ALA A 375 -18.10 36.44 13.04
CA ALA A 375 -17.68 35.55 14.13
C ALA A 375 -17.27 34.16 13.63
N SER A 376 -17.99 33.64 12.65
CA SER A 376 -17.68 32.36 12.01
C SER A 376 -16.31 32.35 11.33
N ALA A 377 -15.83 33.50 10.86
CA ALA A 377 -14.45 33.70 10.36
C ALA A 377 -13.45 33.88 11.50
N LYS A 378 -13.75 34.85 12.43
CA LYS A 378 -12.80 35.27 13.47
C LYS A 378 -12.44 34.16 14.46
N ILE A 379 -13.45 33.39 14.93
CA ILE A 379 -13.24 32.38 15.97
C ILE A 379 -12.25 31.29 15.56
N PRO A 380 -12.37 30.66 14.40
CA PRO A 380 -11.37 29.67 13.97
C PRO A 380 -10.00 30.28 13.74
N LEU A 381 -9.93 31.43 13.09
CA LEU A 381 -8.67 32.11 12.76
C LEU A 381 -7.92 32.64 13.97
N SER A 382 -8.62 32.99 15.06
CA SER A 382 -7.97 33.40 16.32
C SER A 382 -7.04 32.34 16.91
N ARG A 383 -7.29 31.06 16.62
CA ARG A 383 -6.42 29.95 17.03
C ARG A 383 -5.04 29.98 16.36
N MET A 384 -4.92 30.68 15.23
CA MET A 384 -3.66 30.82 14.50
C MET A 384 -2.85 32.07 14.90
N ILE A 385 -3.34 32.85 15.85
CA ILE A 385 -2.62 34.02 16.36
C ILE A 385 -1.50 33.51 17.30
N SER A 386 -0.30 33.45 16.74
CA SER A 386 0.89 32.98 17.43
C SER A 386 2.11 33.72 16.92
N PRO A 387 2.97 34.30 17.80
CA PRO A 387 4.20 34.97 17.38
C PRO A 387 5.11 34.07 16.52
N ALA A 388 5.25 32.79 16.85
CA ALA A 388 6.07 31.84 16.08
C ALA A 388 5.49 31.58 14.67
N LEU A 389 4.17 31.38 14.56
CA LEU A 389 3.49 31.24 13.28
C LEU A 389 3.68 32.49 12.41
N TYR A 390 3.48 33.68 12.99
CA TYR A 390 3.66 34.96 12.32
C TYR A 390 5.10 35.14 11.81
N TRP A 391 6.08 34.73 12.62
CA TRP A 391 7.50 34.79 12.24
C TRP A 391 7.75 33.99 10.97
N VAL A 392 7.35 32.72 10.95
CA VAL A 392 7.60 31.82 9.82
C VAL A 392 6.84 32.25 8.56
N MET A 393 5.57 32.66 8.69
CA MET A 393 4.68 32.94 7.56
C MET A 393 4.83 34.34 6.96
N THR A 394 5.71 35.19 7.48
CA THR A 394 5.94 36.57 6.97
C THR A 394 7.29 36.77 6.31
N GLY A 395 8.13 35.74 6.22
CA GLY A 395 9.42 35.89 5.55
C GLY A 395 9.38 35.36 4.10
N ASP A 396 10.48 35.56 3.40
CA ASP A 396 10.66 35.28 1.97
C ASP A 396 12.04 34.65 1.70
N ASP A 397 12.48 33.71 2.56
CA ASP A 397 13.77 33.07 2.43
C ASP A 397 13.85 32.19 1.17
N PHE A 398 12.71 31.69 0.68
CA PHE A 398 12.60 30.87 -0.52
C PHE A 398 11.18 30.89 -1.11
N SER A 399 11.08 30.44 -2.37
CA SER A 399 9.81 30.27 -3.08
C SER A 399 9.34 28.80 -3.10
N LEU A 400 8.02 28.58 -3.18
CA LEU A 400 7.42 27.23 -3.11
C LEU A 400 7.44 26.44 -4.43
N ASP A 401 8.04 26.94 -5.49
CA ASP A 401 8.28 26.28 -6.78
C ASP A 401 9.48 25.32 -6.68
N ILE A 402 9.35 24.28 -5.88
CA ILE A 402 10.47 23.39 -5.48
C ILE A 402 11.16 22.68 -6.64
N ASN A 403 10.49 22.47 -7.77
CA ASN A 403 11.01 21.81 -8.96
C ASN A 403 11.45 22.77 -10.07
N ASN A 404 11.72 24.01 -9.72
CA ASN A 404 12.28 25.01 -10.63
C ASN A 404 13.65 24.53 -11.14
N PRO A 405 13.87 24.48 -12.47
CA PRO A 405 15.15 24.04 -13.05
C PRO A 405 16.36 24.88 -12.64
N GLU A 406 16.18 26.16 -12.38
CA GLU A 406 17.25 27.07 -11.98
C GLU A 406 17.59 26.97 -10.50
N GLU A 407 16.59 26.69 -9.65
CA GLU A 407 16.75 26.59 -8.20
C GLU A 407 15.92 25.43 -7.63
N PRO A 408 16.34 24.18 -7.87
CA PRO A 408 15.64 23.02 -7.27
C PRO A 408 15.77 23.04 -5.76
N LYS A 409 14.74 22.50 -5.08
CA LYS A 409 14.67 22.51 -3.62
C LYS A 409 14.26 21.15 -3.08
N ILE A 410 14.78 20.82 -1.90
CA ILE A 410 14.24 19.78 -1.02
C ILE A 410 13.60 20.52 0.15
N LEU A 411 12.28 20.52 0.20
CA LEU A 411 11.52 21.19 1.24
C LEU A 411 10.92 20.12 2.19
N VAL A 412 11.28 20.19 3.44
CA VAL A 412 10.65 19.40 4.50
C VAL A 412 9.78 20.29 5.37
N VAL A 413 8.60 19.77 5.71
CA VAL A 413 7.60 20.52 6.48
C VAL A 413 7.16 19.69 7.66
N GLY A 414 7.51 20.16 8.85
CA GLY A 414 7.24 19.47 10.11
C GLY A 414 5.87 19.80 10.67
N ASN A 415 5.18 18.77 11.17
CA ASN A 415 4.01 18.96 12.03
C ASN A 415 4.34 18.51 13.45
N ASN A 416 3.47 18.89 14.38
CA ASN A 416 3.49 18.42 15.76
C ASN A 416 2.11 17.81 16.10
N PRO A 417 2.05 16.52 16.47
CA PRO A 417 0.80 15.86 16.82
C PRO A 417 0.01 16.57 17.93
N ASP A 418 0.69 17.19 18.90
CA ASP A 418 0.06 17.89 20.01
C ASP A 418 -0.60 19.21 19.60
N ARG A 419 -0.15 19.81 18.50
CA ARG A 419 -0.64 21.09 17.96
C ARG A 419 -1.27 20.95 16.57
N GLN A 420 -1.59 19.76 16.17
CA GLN A 420 -2.08 19.42 14.84
C GLN A 420 -3.23 20.31 14.37
N ASN A 421 -4.22 20.59 15.23
CA ASN A 421 -5.41 21.36 14.86
C ASN A 421 -5.10 22.81 14.42
N ILE A 422 -3.99 23.36 14.86
CA ILE A 422 -3.53 24.72 14.50
C ILE A 422 -2.60 24.65 13.30
N TYR A 423 -1.58 23.82 13.38
CA TYR A 423 -0.56 23.73 12.35
C TYR A 423 -1.08 23.18 11.03
N SER A 424 -2.06 22.25 11.07
CA SER A 424 -2.66 21.70 9.85
C SER A 424 -3.26 22.75 8.93
N ALA A 425 -3.79 23.87 9.47
CA ALA A 425 -4.33 24.94 8.65
C ALA A 425 -3.23 25.70 7.89
N ALA A 426 -2.15 26.07 8.59
CA ALA A 426 -0.99 26.69 7.95
C ALA A 426 -0.34 25.74 6.94
N LEU A 427 -0.09 24.50 7.33
CA LEU A 427 0.54 23.48 6.47
C LEU A 427 -0.32 23.11 5.27
N GLY A 428 -1.64 23.06 5.43
CA GLY A 428 -2.57 22.87 4.32
C GLY A 428 -2.45 23.99 3.26
N LEU A 429 -2.23 25.23 3.69
CA LEU A 429 -2.00 26.35 2.79
C LEU A 429 -0.69 26.18 1.99
N TYR A 430 0.41 25.79 2.63
CA TYR A 430 1.65 25.47 1.92
C TYR A 430 1.42 24.35 0.91
N ASN A 431 0.73 23.29 1.29
CA ASN A 431 0.45 22.14 0.42
C ASN A 431 -0.37 22.54 -0.82
N SER A 432 -1.45 23.31 -0.64
CA SER A 432 -2.28 23.72 -1.78
C SER A 432 -1.49 24.59 -2.77
N ARG A 433 -0.59 25.43 -2.28
CA ARG A 433 0.28 26.26 -3.14
C ARG A 433 1.34 25.46 -3.85
N ILE A 434 2.03 24.55 -3.12
CA ILE A 434 3.06 23.70 -3.69
C ILE A 434 2.48 22.84 -4.82
N VAL A 435 1.34 22.18 -4.60
CA VAL A 435 0.68 21.34 -5.60
C VAL A 435 0.42 22.07 -6.91
N LYS A 436 -0.01 23.33 -6.85
CA LYS A 436 -0.21 24.17 -8.05
C LYS A 436 1.10 24.53 -8.75
N LEU A 437 2.14 24.85 -7.99
CA LEU A 437 3.41 25.32 -8.54
C LEU A 437 4.23 24.19 -9.18
N ILE A 438 4.22 22.99 -8.58
CA ILE A 438 5.01 21.87 -9.08
C ILE A 438 4.36 21.13 -10.26
N ASN A 439 3.04 21.21 -10.39
CA ASN A 439 2.30 20.47 -11.41
C ASN A 439 2.21 21.25 -12.73
N LYS A 440 3.36 21.70 -13.22
CA LYS A 440 3.51 22.47 -14.46
C LYS A 440 4.45 21.77 -15.44
N LYS A 441 4.23 21.98 -16.75
CA LYS A 441 5.13 21.48 -17.79
C LYS A 441 6.49 22.18 -17.74
N GLY A 442 7.54 21.46 -18.13
CA GLY A 442 8.89 22.01 -18.22
C GLY A 442 9.66 22.10 -16.90
N GLN A 443 9.07 21.66 -15.81
CA GLN A 443 9.72 21.59 -14.50
C GLN A 443 10.56 20.32 -14.34
N LEU A 444 11.46 20.28 -13.34
CA LEU A 444 12.22 19.10 -12.99
C LEU A 444 11.31 18.01 -12.43
N LYS A 445 11.77 16.75 -12.53
CA LYS A 445 11.13 15.62 -11.84
C LYS A 445 11.11 15.89 -10.33
N SER A 446 9.96 15.67 -9.71
CA SER A 446 9.75 16.00 -8.32
C SER A 446 8.97 14.92 -7.58
N SER A 447 9.04 14.99 -6.26
CA SER A 447 8.36 14.07 -5.35
C SER A 447 7.55 14.82 -4.32
N VAL A 448 6.33 14.34 -4.05
CA VAL A 448 5.46 14.78 -2.96
C VAL A 448 5.25 13.60 -2.04
N ILE A 449 5.82 13.66 -0.85
CA ILE A 449 5.73 12.60 0.16
C ILE A 449 4.94 13.13 1.35
N ILE A 450 3.82 12.47 1.66
CA ILE A 450 2.94 12.83 2.77
C ILE A 450 2.77 11.57 3.64
N ASP A 451 3.44 11.53 4.79
CA ASP A 451 3.48 10.34 5.67
C ASP A 451 2.13 10.03 6.35
N GLU A 452 1.35 11.06 6.71
CA GLU A 452 0.04 10.88 7.35
C GLU A 452 -0.99 11.87 6.76
N LEU A 453 -1.56 11.51 5.60
CA LEU A 453 -2.44 12.37 4.81
C LEU A 453 -3.67 12.89 5.58
N PRO A 454 -4.41 12.10 6.40
CA PRO A 454 -5.58 12.59 7.11
C PRO A 454 -5.31 13.71 8.12
N THR A 455 -4.05 13.97 8.46
CA THR A 455 -3.70 15.03 9.42
C THR A 455 -3.78 16.44 8.83
N ILE A 456 -3.74 16.55 7.51
CA ILE A 456 -3.85 17.82 6.77
C ILE A 456 -4.91 17.68 5.67
N TYR A 457 -5.60 18.78 5.37
CA TYR A 457 -6.51 18.87 4.23
C TYR A 457 -6.01 19.94 3.26
N PHE A 458 -6.03 19.66 1.97
CA PHE A 458 -5.79 20.65 0.91
C PHE A 458 -6.46 20.24 -0.39
N ARG A 459 -7.00 21.22 -1.07
CA ARG A 459 -7.72 21.02 -2.32
C ARG A 459 -6.76 20.73 -3.47
N GLY A 460 -7.19 19.93 -4.44
CA GLY A 460 -6.47 19.67 -5.67
C GLY A 460 -5.52 18.47 -5.63
N LEU A 461 -5.52 17.68 -4.54
CA LEU A 461 -4.75 16.45 -4.45
C LEU A 461 -5.20 15.42 -5.49
N ASP A 462 -6.50 15.28 -5.71
CA ASP A 462 -7.11 14.43 -6.72
C ASP A 462 -6.68 14.83 -8.13
N ASN A 463 -6.67 16.13 -8.43
CA ASN A 463 -6.17 16.66 -9.71
C ASN A 463 -4.66 16.44 -9.87
N LEU A 464 -3.88 16.64 -8.80
CA LEU A 464 -2.45 16.32 -8.84
C LEU A 464 -2.23 14.85 -9.23
N ILE A 465 -2.89 13.91 -8.55
CA ILE A 465 -2.74 12.48 -8.82
C ILE A 465 -3.12 12.15 -10.26
N ALA A 466 -4.18 12.76 -10.79
CA ALA A 466 -4.64 12.54 -12.16
C ALA A 466 -3.67 13.07 -13.23
N THR A 467 -2.99 14.18 -12.97
CA THR A 467 -2.15 14.90 -13.94
C THR A 467 -0.64 14.78 -13.71
N ALA A 468 -0.23 14.33 -12.53
CA ALA A 468 1.16 14.22 -12.07
C ALA A 468 2.10 13.47 -13.04
N ARG A 469 1.57 12.44 -13.72
CA ARG A 469 2.35 11.63 -14.65
C ARG A 469 2.94 12.45 -15.81
N SER A 470 2.17 13.34 -16.40
CA SER A 470 2.60 14.18 -17.53
C SER A 470 3.66 15.22 -17.12
N ASN A 471 3.65 15.61 -15.86
CA ASN A 471 4.54 16.63 -15.29
C ASN A 471 5.69 16.03 -14.46
N LYS A 472 5.84 14.70 -14.46
CA LYS A 472 6.88 13.94 -13.73
C LYS A 472 6.88 14.25 -12.22
N VAL A 473 5.70 14.30 -11.61
CA VAL A 473 5.54 14.45 -10.16
C VAL A 473 5.19 13.10 -9.54
N ALA A 474 6.08 12.53 -8.76
CA ALA A 474 5.83 11.32 -7.98
C ALA A 474 5.07 11.69 -6.71
N VAL A 475 4.00 10.98 -6.40
CA VAL A 475 3.18 11.23 -5.21
C VAL A 475 3.15 9.97 -4.34
N LEU A 476 3.54 10.09 -3.09
CA LEU A 476 3.42 9.06 -2.06
C LEU A 476 2.55 9.54 -0.93
N LEU A 477 1.45 8.84 -0.67
CA LEU A 477 0.47 9.17 0.36
C LEU A 477 0.42 8.05 1.40
N GLY A 478 0.80 8.37 2.64
CA GLY A 478 0.70 7.48 3.79
C GLY A 478 -0.53 7.76 4.63
N PHE A 479 -1.20 6.73 5.12
CA PHE A 479 -2.25 6.82 6.14
C PHE A 479 -2.59 5.44 6.73
N GLN A 480 -3.47 5.40 7.75
CA GLN A 480 -3.72 4.16 8.47
C GLN A 480 -4.80 3.30 7.83
N ASP A 481 -5.94 3.90 7.51
CA ASP A 481 -7.06 3.22 6.85
C ASP A 481 -7.95 4.17 6.04
N TYR A 482 -8.80 3.62 5.18
CA TYR A 482 -9.69 4.40 4.32
C TYR A 482 -10.78 5.15 5.08
N SER A 483 -11.18 4.70 6.27
CA SER A 483 -12.21 5.38 7.04
C SER A 483 -11.73 6.74 7.55
N GLN A 484 -10.44 6.84 7.91
CA GLN A 484 -9.83 8.13 8.27
C GLN A 484 -9.79 9.07 7.06
N LEU A 485 -9.41 8.56 5.89
CA LEU A 485 -9.38 9.37 4.66
C LEU A 485 -10.80 9.87 4.31
N THR A 486 -11.80 9.00 4.40
CA THR A 486 -13.20 9.37 4.14
C THR A 486 -13.73 10.41 5.12
N ARG A 487 -13.38 10.28 6.41
CA ARG A 487 -13.76 11.26 7.43
C ARG A 487 -13.18 12.65 7.14
N ASP A 488 -11.90 12.73 6.70
CA ASP A 488 -11.14 13.98 6.64
C ASP A 488 -11.14 14.63 5.25
N TYR A 489 -11.43 13.86 4.18
CA TYR A 489 -11.53 14.35 2.79
C TYR A 489 -12.95 14.24 2.21
N GLY A 490 -13.88 13.57 2.90
CA GLY A 490 -15.21 13.27 2.40
C GLY A 490 -15.24 12.09 1.43
N ASP A 491 -16.44 11.55 1.19
CA ASP A 491 -16.63 10.34 0.37
C ASP A 491 -16.15 10.50 -1.08
N LYS A 492 -16.41 11.64 -1.70
CA LYS A 492 -16.12 11.86 -3.12
C LYS A 492 -14.62 11.90 -3.38
N GLU A 493 -13.89 12.78 -2.68
CA GLU A 493 -12.44 12.93 -2.84
C GLU A 493 -11.71 11.66 -2.42
N SER A 494 -12.10 11.06 -1.31
CA SER A 494 -11.53 9.80 -0.83
C SER A 494 -11.62 8.67 -1.87
N ARG A 495 -12.78 8.50 -2.54
CA ARG A 495 -12.96 7.50 -3.60
C ARG A 495 -12.12 7.81 -4.85
N VAL A 496 -12.00 9.08 -5.22
CA VAL A 496 -11.15 9.47 -6.35
C VAL A 496 -9.70 9.12 -6.06
N ILE A 497 -9.17 9.47 -4.89
CA ILE A 497 -7.81 9.14 -4.46
C ILE A 497 -7.60 7.61 -4.51
N GLN A 498 -8.51 6.83 -3.91
CA GLN A 498 -8.43 5.36 -3.89
C GLN A 498 -8.38 4.74 -5.28
N ASN A 499 -9.18 5.24 -6.23
CA ASN A 499 -9.33 4.64 -7.55
C ASN A 499 -8.26 5.08 -8.55
N THR A 500 -7.68 6.27 -8.37
CA THR A 500 -6.74 6.86 -9.33
C THR A 500 -5.29 6.39 -9.10
N VAL A 501 -4.94 6.02 -7.89
CA VAL A 501 -3.59 5.59 -7.53
C VAL A 501 -3.23 4.25 -8.16
N GLY A 502 -2.07 4.20 -8.84
CA GLY A 502 -1.57 3.01 -9.53
C GLY A 502 -0.83 2.02 -8.65
N ASN A 503 -0.11 2.49 -7.61
CA ASN A 503 0.69 1.65 -6.74
C ASN A 503 0.10 1.65 -5.32
N VAL A 504 -0.09 0.48 -4.74
CA VAL A 504 -0.68 0.34 -3.40
C VAL A 504 0.15 -0.63 -2.57
N PHE A 505 0.52 -0.19 -1.39
CA PHE A 505 1.20 -0.96 -0.36
C PHE A 505 0.30 -0.99 0.88
N SER A 506 0.04 -2.15 1.40
CA SER A 506 -0.70 -2.30 2.65
C SER A 506 0.02 -3.23 3.60
N GLY A 507 0.41 -2.70 4.77
CA GLY A 507 0.66 -3.53 5.93
C GLY A 507 -0.67 -4.01 6.53
N GLN A 508 -0.67 -4.37 7.80
CA GLN A 508 -1.88 -4.78 8.49
C GLN A 508 -2.93 -3.67 8.49
N VAL A 509 -4.13 -3.97 8.01
CA VAL A 509 -5.35 -3.15 8.11
C VAL A 509 -6.56 -4.04 8.38
N VAL A 510 -7.59 -3.49 8.99
CA VAL A 510 -8.76 -4.28 9.41
C VAL A 510 -10.06 -3.75 8.82
N GLY A 511 -11.14 -4.51 8.99
CA GLY A 511 -12.49 -4.09 8.66
C GLY A 511 -12.73 -3.83 7.17
N GLU A 512 -13.36 -2.70 6.86
CA GLU A 512 -13.76 -2.32 5.50
C GLU A 512 -12.55 -2.09 4.59
N THR A 513 -11.47 -1.49 5.12
CA THR A 513 -10.23 -1.28 4.36
C THR A 513 -9.63 -2.58 3.85
N ALA A 514 -9.60 -3.63 4.68
CA ALA A 514 -9.11 -4.94 4.26
C ALA A 514 -9.98 -5.58 3.16
N LYS A 515 -11.32 -5.37 3.19
CA LYS A 515 -12.23 -5.85 2.16
C LYS A 515 -12.02 -5.13 0.84
N ILE A 516 -11.94 -3.80 0.84
CA ILE A 516 -11.70 -2.98 -0.36
C ILE A 516 -10.39 -3.39 -1.03
N LEU A 517 -9.33 -3.61 -0.25
CA LEU A 517 -8.04 -4.06 -0.78
C LEU A 517 -8.11 -5.47 -1.35
N SER A 518 -8.78 -6.39 -0.66
CA SER A 518 -8.99 -7.76 -1.14
C SER A 518 -9.72 -7.79 -2.49
N GLU A 519 -10.73 -6.93 -2.67
CA GLU A 519 -11.46 -6.78 -3.94
C GLU A 519 -10.58 -6.17 -5.03
N ARG A 520 -9.75 -5.18 -4.69
CA ARG A 520 -8.80 -4.53 -5.61
C ARG A 520 -7.77 -5.50 -6.16
N PHE A 521 -7.29 -6.46 -5.36
CA PHE A 521 -6.32 -7.47 -5.78
C PHE A 521 -6.94 -8.56 -6.65
N GLY A 522 -8.26 -8.59 -6.76
CA GLY A 522 -8.99 -9.47 -7.66
C GLY A 522 -9.23 -10.87 -7.09
N LYS A 523 -9.78 -11.70 -7.98
CA LYS A 523 -10.19 -13.08 -7.64
C LYS A 523 -9.44 -14.08 -8.54
N VAL A 524 -9.27 -15.27 -8.03
CA VAL A 524 -8.64 -16.39 -8.73
C VAL A 524 -9.54 -17.63 -8.64
N LEU A 525 -9.50 -18.45 -9.68
CA LEU A 525 -10.22 -19.72 -9.72
C LEU A 525 -9.53 -20.73 -8.79
N GLN A 526 -10.19 -21.08 -7.69
CA GLN A 526 -9.73 -22.12 -6.75
C GLN A 526 -10.55 -23.40 -6.91
N LYS A 527 -9.87 -24.55 -6.84
CA LYS A 527 -10.53 -25.85 -6.78
C LYS A 527 -10.83 -26.19 -5.33
N ARG A 528 -12.09 -26.13 -4.95
CA ARG A 528 -12.54 -26.60 -3.63
C ARG A 528 -12.92 -28.07 -3.69
N GLN A 529 -12.38 -28.86 -2.76
CA GLN A 529 -12.80 -30.23 -2.54
C GLN A 529 -13.78 -30.25 -1.37
N SER A 530 -15.02 -30.63 -1.66
CA SER A 530 -16.00 -30.93 -0.62
C SER A 530 -16.06 -32.45 -0.40
N MET A 531 -15.81 -32.90 0.81
CA MET A 531 -15.89 -34.33 1.17
C MET A 531 -17.16 -34.51 1.99
N THR A 532 -18.11 -35.23 1.42
CA THR A 532 -19.31 -35.68 2.16
C THR A 532 -19.03 -37.10 2.63
N ILE A 533 -19.03 -37.30 3.95
CA ILE A 533 -18.81 -38.61 4.58
C ILE A 533 -20.19 -39.10 5.07
N ASN A 534 -20.77 -40.07 4.37
CA ASN A 534 -21.90 -40.84 4.86
C ASN A 534 -21.39 -42.20 5.41
N GLN A 535 -22.16 -42.82 6.30
CA GLN A 535 -21.77 -44.07 7.00
C GLN A 535 -21.35 -45.23 6.07
N ARG A 536 -21.66 -45.16 4.77
CA ARG A 536 -21.34 -46.20 3.78
C ARG A 536 -20.56 -45.71 2.55
N GLU A 537 -20.49 -44.41 2.28
CA GLU A 537 -19.78 -43.89 1.09
C GLU A 537 -19.11 -42.56 1.37
N LYS A 538 -17.88 -42.39 0.91
CA LYS A 538 -17.17 -41.13 0.85
C LYS A 538 -17.30 -40.56 -0.57
N SER A 539 -18.09 -39.48 -0.71
CA SER A 539 -18.18 -38.75 -1.96
C SER A 539 -17.28 -37.49 -1.90
N THR A 540 -16.38 -37.36 -2.86
CA THR A 540 -15.55 -36.17 -3.00
C THR A 540 -16.04 -35.41 -4.21
N SER A 541 -16.60 -34.22 -3.98
CA SER A 541 -16.98 -33.26 -5.02
C SER A 541 -15.86 -32.23 -5.21
N ILE A 542 -15.39 -32.05 -6.43
CA ILE A 542 -14.44 -31.00 -6.80
C ILE A 542 -15.25 -29.92 -7.51
N SER A 543 -15.41 -28.76 -6.87
CA SER A 543 -16.00 -27.59 -7.48
C SER A 543 -14.91 -26.53 -7.72
N THR A 544 -15.02 -25.80 -8.83
CA THR A 544 -14.17 -24.64 -9.09
C THR A 544 -14.95 -23.40 -8.69
N GLN A 545 -14.41 -22.61 -7.76
CA GLN A 545 -15.04 -21.40 -7.26
C GLN A 545 -14.08 -20.20 -7.39
N MET A 546 -14.64 -19.03 -7.65
CA MET A 546 -13.89 -17.77 -7.64
C MET A 546 -13.68 -17.32 -6.19
N ASP A 547 -12.43 -17.32 -5.73
CA ASP A 547 -12.06 -16.82 -4.41
C ASP A 547 -11.11 -15.62 -4.53
N SER A 548 -11.06 -14.78 -3.49
CA SER A 548 -10.13 -13.64 -3.46
C SER A 548 -8.68 -14.12 -3.51
N LEU A 549 -7.86 -13.48 -4.36
CA LEU A 549 -6.42 -13.79 -4.44
C LEU A 549 -5.74 -13.59 -3.09
N ILE A 550 -6.04 -12.47 -2.43
CA ILE A 550 -5.61 -12.19 -1.05
C ILE A 550 -6.87 -11.95 -0.22
N PRO A 551 -7.31 -12.89 0.61
CA PRO A 551 -8.48 -12.71 1.46
C PRO A 551 -8.30 -11.58 2.48
N ALA A 552 -9.37 -10.86 2.81
CA ALA A 552 -9.38 -9.79 3.81
C ALA A 552 -8.85 -10.25 5.18
N SER A 553 -9.11 -11.52 5.56
CA SER A 553 -8.59 -12.12 6.79
C SER A 553 -7.06 -12.23 6.80
N LYS A 554 -6.43 -12.52 5.65
CA LYS A 554 -4.95 -12.51 5.55
C LYS A 554 -4.39 -11.10 5.72
N ILE A 555 -5.02 -10.10 5.10
CA ILE A 555 -4.62 -8.68 5.22
C ILE A 555 -4.71 -8.21 6.68
N SER A 556 -5.79 -8.60 7.37
CA SER A 556 -6.00 -8.23 8.78
C SER A 556 -5.04 -8.90 9.76
N ASN A 557 -4.41 -10.00 9.37
CA ASN A 557 -3.49 -10.77 10.20
C ASN A 557 -2.01 -10.64 9.77
N LEU A 558 -1.68 -9.65 8.94
CA LEU A 558 -0.28 -9.39 8.56
C LEU A 558 0.55 -9.02 9.78
N THR A 559 1.74 -9.57 9.87
CA THR A 559 2.74 -9.20 10.88
C THR A 559 3.55 -7.98 10.41
N GLN A 560 4.20 -7.31 11.33
CA GLN A 560 5.08 -6.18 11.04
C GLN A 560 6.11 -6.52 9.95
N GLY A 561 6.27 -5.67 8.96
CA GLY A 561 7.17 -5.88 7.82
C GLY A 561 6.59 -6.70 6.67
N MET A 562 5.46 -7.38 6.89
CA MET A 562 4.71 -8.05 5.82
C MET A 562 3.78 -7.06 5.13
N PHE A 563 3.81 -7.06 3.81
CA PHE A 563 3.01 -6.18 2.97
C PHE A 563 2.28 -6.96 1.88
N VAL A 564 1.10 -6.47 1.56
CA VAL A 564 0.35 -6.84 0.37
C VAL A 564 0.15 -5.63 -0.50
N GLY A 565 0.04 -5.82 -1.82
CA GLY A 565 -0.18 -4.68 -2.68
C GLY A 565 -0.16 -5.00 -4.16
N ALA A 566 -0.19 -3.94 -4.94
CA ALA A 566 -0.10 -4.00 -6.39
C ALA A 566 0.70 -2.82 -6.91
N VAL A 567 1.50 -3.05 -7.94
CA VAL A 567 2.28 -2.04 -8.65
C VAL A 567 1.85 -1.93 -10.10
N ALA A 568 2.01 -0.75 -10.65
CA ALA A 568 1.69 -0.45 -12.03
C ALA A 568 2.95 -0.48 -12.90
N ASP A 569 2.85 -1.11 -14.07
CA ASP A 569 3.89 -1.13 -15.09
C ASP A 569 3.79 0.02 -16.09
N ASN A 570 4.77 0.09 -16.99
CA ASN A 570 4.84 0.94 -18.17
C ASN A 570 4.76 0.11 -19.43
N PHE A 571 4.72 0.80 -20.60
CA PHE A 571 4.83 0.15 -21.90
C PHE A 571 6.23 -0.45 -22.10
N ASP A 572 7.26 0.23 -21.61
CA ASP A 572 8.67 -0.14 -21.81
C ASP A 572 9.15 -1.14 -20.75
N GLU A 573 8.65 -1.05 -19.51
CA GLU A 573 8.98 -1.96 -18.41
C GLU A 573 7.74 -2.72 -17.96
N ARG A 574 7.58 -3.94 -18.45
CA ARG A 574 6.48 -4.84 -18.07
C ARG A 574 6.83 -5.61 -16.81
N ILE A 575 5.92 -5.55 -15.84
CA ILE A 575 5.95 -6.35 -14.62
C ILE A 575 5.00 -7.52 -14.82
N GLU A 576 5.51 -8.74 -14.78
CA GLU A 576 4.69 -9.96 -14.97
C GLU A 576 3.79 -10.21 -13.76
N GLN A 577 4.35 -10.06 -12.56
CA GLN A 577 3.65 -10.29 -11.29
C GLN A 577 3.45 -8.96 -10.57
N LYS A 578 2.34 -8.28 -10.88
CA LYS A 578 2.03 -6.94 -10.35
C LYS A 578 1.56 -6.95 -8.89
N ILE A 579 0.97 -8.06 -8.44
CA ILE A 579 0.43 -8.21 -7.09
C ILE A 579 1.45 -8.93 -6.24
N PHE A 580 1.64 -8.47 -5.01
CA PHE A 580 2.59 -9.03 -4.07
C PHE A 580 1.97 -9.31 -2.68
N HIS A 581 2.51 -10.32 -2.01
CA HIS A 581 2.29 -10.66 -0.61
C HIS A 581 3.62 -11.17 -0.04
N CYS A 582 4.40 -10.28 0.55
CA CYS A 582 5.78 -10.55 0.90
C CYS A 582 6.23 -9.74 2.11
N GLU A 583 7.35 -10.12 2.68
CA GLU A 583 8.11 -9.31 3.61
C GLU A 583 9.03 -8.37 2.83
N ILE A 584 9.00 -7.07 3.12
CA ILE A 584 9.98 -6.11 2.61
C ILE A 584 11.25 -6.25 3.44
N VAL A 585 12.34 -6.60 2.79
CA VAL A 585 13.63 -6.83 3.46
C VAL A 585 14.33 -5.49 3.67
N VAL A 586 14.49 -5.10 4.93
CA VAL A 586 15.30 -3.94 5.31
C VAL A 586 16.56 -4.42 6.00
N ASP A 587 17.71 -3.98 5.49
CA ASP A 587 19.00 -4.25 6.15
C ASP A 587 19.14 -3.37 7.40
N ASN A 588 18.69 -3.91 8.53
CA ASN A 588 18.68 -3.22 9.80
C ASN A 588 20.09 -2.79 10.26
N GLU A 589 21.12 -3.59 9.95
CA GLU A 589 22.50 -3.24 10.32
C GLU A 589 23.03 -2.08 9.48
N LYS A 590 22.67 -2.05 8.19
CA LYS A 590 22.98 -0.92 7.30
C LYS A 590 22.27 0.35 7.79
N VAL A 591 20.95 0.27 8.04
CA VAL A 591 20.16 1.40 8.54
C VAL A 591 20.72 1.92 9.87
N LYS A 592 21.04 1.04 10.82
CA LYS A 592 21.62 1.44 12.11
C LYS A 592 22.96 2.14 11.95
N ARG A 593 23.84 1.64 11.06
CA ARG A 593 25.13 2.28 10.74
C ARG A 593 24.96 3.64 10.05
N GLU A 594 24.00 3.75 9.14
CA GLU A 594 23.66 5.03 8.49
C GLU A 594 23.14 6.04 9.51
N THR A 595 22.12 5.66 10.29
CA THR A 595 21.51 6.55 11.29
C THR A 595 22.49 7.02 12.36
N ALA A 596 23.43 6.16 12.75
CA ALA A 596 24.49 6.54 13.70
C ALA A 596 25.44 7.64 13.16
N ARG A 597 25.49 7.84 11.85
CA ARG A 597 26.28 8.87 11.18
C ARG A 597 25.47 10.12 10.82
N TYR A 598 24.16 10.11 11.08
CA TYR A 598 23.32 11.24 10.73
C TYR A 598 23.71 12.48 11.50
N VAL A 599 23.79 13.57 10.78
CA VAL A 599 23.93 14.91 11.32
C VAL A 599 22.52 15.44 11.59
N LYS A 600 22.33 16.07 12.74
CA LYS A 600 21.04 16.72 13.06
C LYS A 600 20.78 17.87 12.10
N LEU A 601 19.50 18.20 11.94
CA LEU A 601 19.10 19.37 11.16
C LEU A 601 19.83 20.63 11.67
N PRO A 602 20.40 21.46 10.79
CA PRO A 602 21.12 22.64 11.18
C PRO A 602 20.22 23.67 11.86
N GLN A 603 20.78 24.48 12.70
CA GLN A 603 20.18 25.73 13.12
C GLN A 603 20.23 26.68 11.93
N ILE A 604 19.06 27.22 11.54
CA ILE A 604 18.91 28.05 10.33
C ILE A 604 19.07 29.52 10.67
N ILE A 605 18.48 29.95 11.79
CA ILE A 605 18.53 31.32 12.26
C ILE A 605 19.26 31.34 13.61
N ASP A 606 20.29 32.18 13.70
CA ASP A 606 20.97 32.45 14.97
C ASP A 606 20.38 33.72 15.58
N PHE A 607 19.72 33.57 16.71
CA PHE A 607 19.16 34.67 17.50
C PHE A 607 20.10 35.15 18.61
N THR A 608 21.35 34.73 18.59
CA THR A 608 22.34 35.12 19.61
C THR A 608 22.84 36.55 19.30
N ASP A 609 22.72 37.43 20.29
CA ASP A 609 23.28 38.77 20.17
C ASP A 609 24.82 38.78 20.33
N LYS A 610 25.44 39.94 20.17
CA LYS A 610 26.89 40.12 20.26
C LYS A 610 27.43 39.76 21.66
N ASP A 611 26.60 39.80 22.67
CA ASP A 611 26.93 39.55 24.07
C ASP A 611 26.66 38.06 24.45
N GLY A 612 26.19 37.24 23.52
CA GLY A 612 25.93 35.80 23.72
C GLY A 612 24.55 35.48 24.28
N ASN A 613 23.63 36.43 24.36
CA ASN A 613 22.28 36.24 24.89
C ASN A 613 21.32 35.75 23.75
N ASP A 614 20.46 34.78 24.05
CA ASP A 614 19.41 34.33 23.14
C ASP A 614 18.25 35.32 23.12
N ARG A 615 18.04 35.99 21.97
CA ARG A 615 17.00 37.01 21.75
C ARG A 615 15.82 36.51 20.95
N MET A 616 15.70 35.21 20.72
CA MET A 616 14.64 34.61 19.91
C MET A 616 13.24 35.12 20.30
N GLN A 617 12.90 35.07 21.58
CA GLN A 617 11.57 35.49 22.06
C GLN A 617 11.32 36.95 21.83
N GLU A 618 12.33 37.84 22.03
CA GLU A 618 12.23 39.26 21.81
C GLU A 618 12.00 39.58 20.33
N GLU A 619 12.78 38.96 19.44
CA GLU A 619 12.67 39.21 17.98
C GLU A 619 11.35 38.71 17.40
N ILE A 620 10.89 37.53 17.82
CA ILE A 620 9.60 36.98 17.41
C ILE A 620 8.46 37.84 17.93
N GLN A 621 8.53 38.32 19.16
CA GLN A 621 7.54 39.22 19.73
C GLN A 621 7.56 40.59 19.03
N ALA A 622 8.73 41.12 18.75
CA ALA A 622 8.88 42.38 17.99
C ALA A 622 8.28 42.25 16.58
N ASN A 623 8.48 41.14 15.89
CA ASN A 623 7.85 40.89 14.58
C ASN A 623 6.31 40.82 14.70
N TYR A 624 5.78 40.17 15.73
CA TYR A 624 4.34 40.14 15.99
C TYR A 624 3.75 41.53 16.20
N GLU A 625 4.40 42.35 17.03
CA GLU A 625 3.97 43.72 17.29
C GLU A 625 4.08 44.62 16.06
N ARG A 626 5.15 44.46 15.28
CA ARG A 626 5.35 45.17 14.00
C ARG A 626 4.17 44.94 13.06
N ILE A 627 3.75 43.68 12.85
CA ILE A 627 2.62 43.28 11.98
C ILE A 627 1.33 43.99 12.46
N ARG A 628 1.09 43.98 13.75
CA ARG A 628 -0.09 44.65 14.34
C ARG A 628 -0.07 46.18 14.15
N GLN A 629 1.10 46.81 14.25
CA GLN A 629 1.27 48.24 13.98
C GLN A 629 1.09 48.52 12.48
N GLU A 630 1.69 47.74 11.59
CA GLU A 630 1.52 47.87 10.15
C GLU A 630 0.04 47.81 9.75
N VAL A 631 -0.73 46.86 10.29
CA VAL A 631 -2.17 46.75 10.01
C VAL A 631 -2.96 47.92 10.60
N ARG A 632 -2.57 48.50 11.76
CA ARG A 632 -3.19 49.70 12.26
C ARG A 632 -2.95 50.89 11.30
N GLN A 633 -1.72 51.04 10.86
CA GLN A 633 -1.33 52.09 9.92
C GLN A 633 -2.09 51.95 8.59
N ILE A 634 -2.21 50.73 8.05
CA ILE A 634 -3.00 50.46 6.84
C ILE A 634 -4.45 50.96 7.01
N VAL A 635 -5.08 50.62 8.13
CA VAL A 635 -6.46 51.06 8.39
C VAL A 635 -6.56 52.60 8.52
N GLU A 636 -5.65 53.23 9.24
CA GLU A 636 -5.63 54.71 9.41
C GLU A 636 -5.39 55.41 8.08
N ASP A 637 -4.44 54.97 7.28
CA ASP A 637 -4.12 55.54 5.97
C ASP A 637 -5.29 55.41 4.99
N GLU A 638 -5.91 54.21 4.92
CA GLU A 638 -7.03 53.99 4.02
C GLU A 638 -8.30 54.74 4.43
N ILE A 639 -8.64 54.76 5.70
CA ILE A 639 -9.76 55.58 6.18
C ILE A 639 -9.52 57.08 5.91
N THR A 640 -8.28 57.52 6.05
CA THR A 640 -7.92 58.92 5.72
C THR A 640 -8.02 59.17 4.22
N ARG A 641 -7.55 58.27 3.39
CA ARG A 641 -7.72 58.30 1.93
C ARG A 641 -9.20 58.41 1.54
N ILE A 642 -10.04 57.54 2.07
CA ILE A 642 -11.47 57.49 1.79
C ILE A 642 -12.19 58.76 2.26
N LYS A 643 -11.79 59.33 3.41
CA LYS A 643 -12.34 60.60 3.91
C LYS A 643 -12.05 61.79 3.01
N ASN A 644 -10.86 61.80 2.40
CA ASN A 644 -10.39 62.90 1.57
C ASN A 644 -10.79 62.74 0.09
N ASP A 645 -11.31 61.60 -0.31
CA ASP A 645 -11.76 61.32 -1.67
C ASP A 645 -13.26 61.65 -1.81
N PRO A 646 -13.64 62.64 -2.69
CA PRO A 646 -15.04 63.04 -2.86
C PRO A 646 -15.93 61.89 -3.38
N GLU A 647 -15.38 60.95 -4.14
CA GLU A 647 -16.13 59.81 -4.69
C GLU A 647 -16.33 58.68 -3.67
N LEU A 648 -15.45 58.57 -2.66
CA LEU A 648 -15.46 57.49 -1.69
C LEU A 648 -15.99 57.88 -0.30
N CYS A 649 -16.03 59.17 0.03
CA CYS A 649 -16.39 59.63 1.37
C CYS A 649 -17.82 59.20 1.82
N HIS A 650 -18.72 58.91 0.88
CA HIS A 650 -20.06 58.38 1.16
C HIS A 650 -20.05 56.97 1.78
N LEU A 651 -18.94 56.22 1.63
CA LEU A 651 -18.78 54.90 2.21
C LEU A 651 -18.63 54.90 3.74
N ILE A 652 -18.27 56.05 4.30
CA ILE A 652 -18.11 56.17 5.75
C ILE A 652 -19.48 56.40 6.40
N LYS A 653 -19.97 55.37 7.11
CA LYS A 653 -21.17 55.55 7.95
C LYS A 653 -20.90 56.63 9.00
N LYS A 654 -21.73 57.66 9.05
CA LYS A 654 -21.74 58.60 10.19
C LYS A 654 -22.14 57.81 11.43
N GLU A 655 -21.29 57.79 12.47
CA GLU A 655 -21.70 57.28 13.78
C GLU A 655 -22.97 58.07 14.18
N GLU A 656 -24.13 57.43 14.18
CA GLU A 656 -25.30 57.93 14.90
C GLU A 656 -24.93 57.96 16.37
N LYS A 657 -24.95 59.17 16.94
CA LYS A 657 -24.66 59.45 18.35
C LYS A 657 -25.70 58.85 19.27
#